data_9c2d5aa1f941d0c202e8d6f83cafe4eb
#
_entry.id   9c2d5aa1f941d0c202e8d6f83cafe4eb
#
_cell.length_a   1.000
_cell.length_b   1.000
_cell.length_c   1.000
_cell.angle_alpha   90.00
_cell.angle_beta   90.00
_cell.angle_gamma   90.00
#
_symmetry.space_group_name_H-M   'P 1'
#
loop_
_entity.id
_entity.type
_entity.pdbx_description
1 polymer ?
#
loop_
_entity_poly.entity_id
_entity_poly.type
_entity_poly.pdbx_seq_one_letter_code
_entity_poly.pdbx_strand_id
1 'polypeptide(L)'
;MILRFANLTAILALCLAAKPVDPPLPDPDAAAAEFGPAIGEPQLALYFTEPTLQAALGELQAGRPANALRRLPRKPVDSPVKWLRAMALRADEQPRPARALFEELALEGGPLADRALHLAALCAVDQGNGAAAERLFAQVSLRYVEADQVLLERARQTMQRLEAGPRTAARVEDILQPIFAGQVRADVAAAHLIAGDAQLAAGAREKARAHWRSGWVEHPLSAAADSAREREGQLGPGSSISSSLLLRRAEILLDAHRNRDALEQLSHIRVPSLCNGGCPGDRSASGYLKAALLALGALPQQHQPTPQEVEATPAEPADPLACRVRLDQGRALRKEREYGRARAALAQVVLRCSEAETRSRALFVLAQIETVSNKPTAGPLWEALARKYPESPLADDALYYEAIAARRASDPEKERALLDDLVDHHPDSDLRADALFRLFWAQWTDGRPRQGLRWLDQLAAGPESDGYEEERARYWRARVLLEPQAGETDAARASARETARTDLIWLVEGRPLTYYGLLAHGRLVELDPDRARAVELARDRLLQSPPPPALHAGTLARDPHLLAAIELLRLGLKNEAAKEISAIDRSPARSAGEAGYEPLTLVAELYSRAGDLRNAHAVVRIELRSLLRKPGSALARRAAALAYPLAFREQIEHVSETAAIPPDLLQAVLREESALDPRALSPTGALGLTQLMPATARMVARKLKLNGFSAGRLLDPEVNIRLGGTYLGELYARFQHPALALASYNAGPGAVSGWLKARGTLPLDAFVEEIPLDETRGYVKRCLRSFAAYQFLYSNGHTPALGQTLAAR
;
A
#
# COMPACT_ATOMS: atom_id res chain seq x y z
N MET A 1 58.91 10.81 -29.64
CA MET A 1 58.20 9.77 -28.93
C MET A 1 58.60 9.77 -27.42
N ILE A 2 58.99 10.90 -26.85
CA ILE A 2 59.43 11.00 -25.43
C ILE A 2 58.73 12.14 -24.68
N LEU A 3 57.70 12.80 -25.30
CA LEU A 3 56.96 13.93 -24.67
C LEU A 3 55.48 13.66 -24.34
N ARG A 4 55.04 12.39 -24.28
CA ARG A 4 53.63 12.01 -23.93
C ARG A 4 53.47 11.20 -22.63
N PHE A 5 54.58 10.90 -21.93
CA PHE A 5 54.51 10.14 -20.66
C PHE A 5 54.61 11.00 -19.38
N ALA A 6 54.98 12.33 -19.51
CA ALA A 6 55.12 13.18 -18.34
C ALA A 6 53.80 13.76 -17.82
N ASN A 7 52.68 13.74 -18.61
CA ASN A 7 51.40 14.32 -18.21
C ASN A 7 50.44 13.34 -17.56
N LEU A 8 50.69 12.03 -17.65
CA LEU A 8 49.79 11.02 -17.02
C LEU A 8 50.15 10.83 -15.52
N THR A 9 51.39 10.97 -15.13
CA THR A 9 51.83 10.85 -13.73
C THR A 9 51.45 12.07 -12.87
N ALA A 10 51.36 13.26 -13.48
CA ALA A 10 50.90 14.46 -12.77
C ALA A 10 49.42 14.49 -12.53
N ILE A 11 48.59 13.88 -13.41
CA ILE A 11 47.14 13.79 -13.22
C ILE A 11 46.80 12.70 -12.21
N LEU A 12 47.54 11.59 -12.14
CA LEU A 12 47.34 10.55 -11.10
C LEU A 12 47.82 11.03 -9.70
N ALA A 13 48.81 11.91 -9.59
CA ALA A 13 49.26 12.47 -8.33
C ALA A 13 48.31 13.54 -7.76
N LEU A 14 47.57 14.24 -8.62
CA LEU A 14 46.54 15.21 -8.17
C LEU A 14 45.25 14.53 -7.73
N CYS A 15 44.96 13.31 -8.20
CA CYS A 15 43.77 12.55 -7.77
C CYS A 15 43.95 11.78 -6.44
N LEU A 16 45.19 11.65 -5.95
CA LEU A 16 45.50 10.94 -4.71
C LEU A 16 45.73 11.84 -3.48
N ALA A 17 45.69 13.15 -3.64
CA ALA A 17 45.98 14.14 -2.57
C ALA A 17 44.78 15.01 -2.16
N ALA A 18 43.63 14.88 -2.76
CA ALA A 18 42.42 15.55 -2.28
C ALA A 18 41.67 14.60 -1.33
N LYS A 19 41.90 14.75 -0.01
CA LYS A 19 40.83 14.36 0.94
C LYS A 19 39.59 15.11 0.48
N PRO A 20 38.41 14.46 0.38
CA PRO A 20 37.18 15.20 0.24
C PRO A 20 37.08 16.11 1.48
N VAL A 21 37.35 17.41 1.30
CA VAL A 21 36.91 18.41 2.25
C VAL A 21 35.41 18.43 2.07
N ASP A 22 34.68 17.98 3.07
CA ASP A 22 33.25 18.25 3.12
C ASP A 22 33.08 19.76 2.87
N PRO A 23 32.19 20.16 1.95
CA PRO A 23 31.91 21.56 1.75
C PRO A 23 31.56 22.16 3.11
N PRO A 24 32.05 23.38 3.45
CA PRO A 24 31.68 24.01 4.71
C PRO A 24 30.14 23.98 4.82
N LEU A 25 29.65 23.61 5.99
CA LEU A 25 28.21 23.65 6.27
C LEU A 25 27.75 25.08 5.90
N PRO A 26 26.66 25.22 5.13
CA PRO A 26 26.13 26.53 4.76
C PRO A 26 25.85 27.32 6.05
N ASP A 27 26.05 28.63 5.98
CA ASP A 27 25.66 29.53 7.07
C ASP A 27 24.24 29.24 7.48
N PRO A 28 23.93 28.95 8.78
CA PRO A 28 22.61 28.62 9.25
C PRO A 28 21.54 29.62 8.81
N ASP A 29 21.85 30.90 8.76
CA ASP A 29 20.92 31.96 8.35
C ASP A 29 20.69 31.95 6.81
N ALA A 30 21.72 31.67 6.03
CA ALA A 30 21.62 31.53 4.57
C ALA A 30 20.87 30.25 4.20
N ALA A 31 21.14 29.15 4.90
CA ALA A 31 20.41 27.88 4.72
C ALA A 31 18.91 28.02 5.10
N ALA A 32 18.59 28.74 6.17
CA ALA A 32 17.21 29.00 6.56
C ALA A 32 16.45 29.84 5.52
N ALA A 33 17.11 30.74 4.81
CA ALA A 33 16.51 31.54 3.74
C ALA A 33 16.24 30.70 2.48
N GLU A 34 17.12 29.77 2.17
CA GLU A 34 17.03 28.93 0.95
C GLU A 34 16.24 27.63 1.18
N PHE A 35 16.43 26.97 2.34
CA PHE A 35 15.87 25.64 2.63
C PHE A 35 14.76 25.63 3.70
N GLY A 36 14.35 26.80 4.18
CA GLY A 36 13.37 26.91 5.27
C GLY A 36 13.99 26.58 6.65
N PRO A 37 13.18 26.67 7.72
CA PRO A 37 13.68 26.44 9.06
C PRO A 37 14.13 25.00 9.28
N ALA A 38 15.23 24.83 10.01
CA ALA A 38 15.70 23.52 10.47
C ALA A 38 14.88 23.08 11.71
N ILE A 39 14.28 21.90 11.60
CA ILE A 39 13.44 21.31 12.63
C ILE A 39 14.16 20.09 13.21
N GLY A 40 14.57 20.20 14.46
CA GLY A 40 15.27 19.16 15.20
C GLY A 40 14.61 18.89 16.56
N GLU A 41 15.37 18.22 17.45
CA GLU A 41 14.86 17.87 18.78
C GLU A 41 14.33 19.07 19.58
N PRO A 42 15.00 20.26 19.61
CA PRO A 42 14.48 21.40 20.35
C PRO A 42 13.11 21.90 19.86
N GLN A 43 12.85 21.83 18.52
CA GLN A 43 11.59 22.26 17.92
C GLN A 43 10.48 21.21 18.05
N LEU A 44 10.82 19.96 18.40
CA LEU A 44 9.87 18.84 18.52
C LEU A 44 9.72 18.35 19.96
N ALA A 45 10.50 18.88 20.90
CA ALA A 45 10.43 18.53 22.31
C ALA A 45 9.08 18.92 22.93
N LEU A 46 8.60 18.09 23.85
CA LEU A 46 7.37 18.38 24.59
C LEU A 46 7.50 19.70 25.36
N TYR A 47 6.43 20.48 25.36
CA TYR A 47 6.35 21.70 26.20
C TYR A 47 6.41 21.41 27.70
N PHE A 48 5.92 20.25 28.09
CA PHE A 48 5.76 19.88 29.53
C PHE A 48 7.01 19.15 30.01
N THR A 49 8.04 19.91 30.34
CA THR A 49 9.30 19.36 30.90
C THR A 49 9.27 19.24 32.43
N GLU A 50 8.43 20.04 33.11
CA GLU A 50 8.26 19.96 34.56
C GLU A 50 7.51 18.68 34.96
N PRO A 51 7.97 17.95 36.02
CA PRO A 51 7.34 16.69 36.44
C PRO A 51 5.85 16.82 36.77
N THR A 52 5.41 17.96 37.28
CA THR A 52 4.01 18.23 37.63
C THR A 52 3.14 18.34 36.37
N LEU A 53 3.62 19.03 35.31
CA LEU A 53 2.93 19.18 34.04
C LEU A 53 2.94 17.87 33.23
N GLN A 54 4.04 17.12 33.29
CA GLN A 54 4.11 15.77 32.70
C GLN A 54 3.09 14.83 33.34
N ALA A 55 3.02 14.86 34.69
CA ALA A 55 2.04 14.07 35.44
C ALA A 55 0.59 14.50 35.09
N ALA A 56 0.33 15.81 34.92
CA ALA A 56 -0.97 16.28 34.50
C ALA A 56 -1.36 15.81 33.10
N LEU A 57 -0.43 15.86 32.15
CA LEU A 57 -0.62 15.32 30.77
C LEU A 57 -0.90 13.81 30.85
N GLY A 58 -0.12 13.05 31.60
CA GLY A 58 -0.30 11.61 31.80
C GLY A 58 -1.67 11.26 32.39
N GLU A 59 -2.15 12.03 33.39
CA GLU A 59 -3.49 11.84 33.94
C GLU A 59 -4.60 12.11 32.92
N LEU A 60 -4.45 13.15 32.13
CA LEU A 60 -5.42 13.47 31.05
C LEU A 60 -5.46 12.36 29.98
N GLN A 61 -4.30 11.90 29.53
CA GLN A 61 -4.18 10.80 28.58
C GLN A 61 -4.74 9.48 29.12
N ALA A 62 -4.64 9.27 30.42
CA ALA A 62 -5.23 8.11 31.12
C ALA A 62 -6.75 8.24 31.38
N GLY A 63 -7.41 9.29 30.86
CA GLY A 63 -8.84 9.53 31.06
C GLY A 63 -9.23 9.96 32.48
N ARG A 64 -8.31 10.59 33.22
CA ARG A 64 -8.52 11.09 34.57
C ARG A 64 -8.41 12.61 34.64
N PRO A 65 -9.32 13.39 34.01
CA PRO A 65 -9.19 14.84 33.85
C PRO A 65 -9.24 15.58 35.19
N ALA A 66 -10.03 15.14 36.16
CA ALA A 66 -10.09 15.75 37.50
C ALA A 66 -8.73 15.69 38.24
N ASN A 67 -7.94 14.59 38.02
CA ASN A 67 -6.59 14.48 38.58
C ASN A 67 -5.62 15.43 37.87
N ALA A 68 -5.74 15.56 36.55
CA ALA A 68 -4.95 16.52 35.77
C ALA A 68 -5.20 17.96 36.26
N LEU A 69 -6.46 18.35 36.46
CA LEU A 69 -6.86 19.68 36.91
C LEU A 69 -6.29 20.04 38.31
N ARG A 70 -6.16 19.08 39.21
CA ARG A 70 -5.56 19.30 40.52
C ARG A 70 -4.07 19.65 40.46
N ARG A 71 -3.38 19.23 39.39
CA ARG A 71 -1.96 19.48 39.17
C ARG A 71 -1.68 20.76 38.37
N LEU A 72 -2.70 21.33 37.71
CA LEU A 72 -2.59 22.48 36.85
C LEU A 72 -2.92 23.79 37.57
N PRO A 73 -2.21 24.90 37.27
CA PRO A 73 -2.51 26.22 37.82
C PRO A 73 -3.94 26.64 37.44
N ARG A 74 -4.66 27.27 38.38
CA ARG A 74 -6.03 27.74 38.14
C ARG A 74 -6.11 28.84 37.08
N LYS A 75 -5.09 29.67 36.97
CA LYS A 75 -4.96 30.76 35.98
C LYS A 75 -3.64 30.60 35.27
N PRO A 76 -3.54 29.77 34.23
CA PRO A 76 -2.32 29.63 33.45
C PRO A 76 -2.04 30.88 32.63
N VAL A 77 -0.78 31.25 32.48
CA VAL A 77 -0.34 32.39 31.66
C VAL A 77 0.14 31.87 30.31
N ASP A 78 0.90 30.77 30.29
CA ASP A 78 1.53 30.22 29.11
C ASP A 78 0.54 29.45 28.25
N SER A 79 0.55 29.70 26.94
CA SER A 79 -0.34 29.05 25.98
C SER A 79 -0.35 27.52 26.04
N PRO A 80 0.79 26.78 26.15
CA PRO A 80 0.77 25.33 26.30
C PRO A 80 0.02 24.87 27.55
N VAL A 81 0.20 25.55 28.69
CA VAL A 81 -0.49 25.21 29.94
C VAL A 81 -1.98 25.55 29.87
N LYS A 82 -2.34 26.66 29.17
CA LYS A 82 -3.75 26.99 28.85
C LYS A 82 -4.40 25.88 28.04
N TRP A 83 -3.70 25.37 26.98
CA TRP A 83 -4.17 24.23 26.18
C TRP A 83 -4.43 23.00 27.05
N LEU A 84 -3.45 22.58 27.85
CA LEU A 84 -3.59 21.40 28.71
C LEU A 84 -4.75 21.55 29.69
N ARG A 85 -4.90 22.73 30.29
CA ARG A 85 -6.00 23.03 31.23
C ARG A 85 -7.35 23.06 30.53
N ALA A 86 -7.46 23.69 29.34
CA ALA A 86 -8.71 23.78 28.58
C ALA A 86 -9.18 22.38 28.16
N MET A 87 -8.24 21.52 27.69
CA MET A 87 -8.54 20.14 27.37
C MET A 87 -8.99 19.33 28.58
N ALA A 88 -8.34 19.51 29.72
CA ALA A 88 -8.72 18.84 30.97
C ALA A 88 -10.10 19.31 31.48
N LEU A 89 -10.39 20.61 31.42
CA LEU A 89 -11.72 21.16 31.79
C LEU A 89 -12.83 20.63 30.90
N ARG A 90 -12.59 20.55 29.59
CA ARG A 90 -13.56 19.98 28.66
C ARG A 90 -13.81 18.51 28.92
N ALA A 91 -12.73 17.74 29.14
CA ALA A 91 -12.83 16.31 29.47
C ALA A 91 -13.50 16.04 30.83
N ASP A 92 -13.45 17.01 31.76
CA ASP A 92 -14.10 16.99 33.08
C ASP A 92 -15.52 17.61 33.03
N GLU A 93 -16.11 17.71 31.84
CA GLU A 93 -17.47 18.24 31.61
C GLU A 93 -17.71 19.66 32.15
N GLN A 94 -16.65 20.50 32.14
CA GLN A 94 -16.70 21.91 32.53
C GLN A 94 -16.63 22.84 31.31
N PRO A 95 -17.65 22.89 30.44
CA PRO A 95 -17.53 23.57 29.15
C PRO A 95 -17.41 25.09 29.26
N ARG A 96 -17.95 25.73 30.31
CA ARG A 96 -17.87 27.21 30.47
C ARG A 96 -16.42 27.71 30.64
N PRO A 97 -15.66 27.25 31.65
CA PRO A 97 -14.26 27.65 31.79
C PRO A 97 -13.34 27.12 30.68
N ALA A 98 -13.63 25.94 30.08
CA ALA A 98 -12.91 25.43 28.93
C ALA A 98 -13.06 26.35 27.73
N ARG A 99 -14.29 26.79 27.41
CA ARG A 99 -14.59 27.70 26.31
C ARG A 99 -13.82 29.02 26.44
N ALA A 100 -13.82 29.63 27.63
CA ALA A 100 -13.12 30.89 27.85
C ALA A 100 -11.62 30.78 27.51
N LEU A 101 -10.96 29.68 27.92
CA LEU A 101 -9.56 29.45 27.60
C LEU A 101 -9.33 29.17 26.10
N PHE A 102 -10.22 28.43 25.43
CA PHE A 102 -10.11 28.20 23.99
C PHE A 102 -10.34 29.49 23.17
N GLU A 103 -11.29 30.35 23.57
CA GLU A 103 -11.48 31.66 22.95
C GLU A 103 -10.23 32.56 23.14
N GLU A 104 -9.62 32.55 24.32
CA GLU A 104 -8.36 33.25 24.58
C GLU A 104 -7.23 32.73 23.67
N LEU A 105 -7.05 31.39 23.58
CA LEU A 105 -6.05 30.74 22.72
C LEU A 105 -6.29 31.05 21.23
N ALA A 106 -7.53 31.13 20.79
CA ALA A 106 -7.86 31.52 19.43
C ALA A 106 -7.46 32.97 19.11
N LEU A 107 -7.65 33.88 20.08
CA LEU A 107 -7.23 35.28 19.97
C LEU A 107 -5.71 35.46 20.00
N GLU A 108 -4.97 34.61 20.69
CA GLU A 108 -3.50 34.57 20.63
C GLU A 108 -2.98 34.24 19.23
N GLY A 109 -3.82 33.58 18.42
CA GLY A 109 -3.47 33.20 17.05
C GLY A 109 -2.54 31.98 16.98
N GLY A 110 -1.78 31.89 15.89
CA GLY A 110 -0.85 30.80 15.67
C GLY A 110 -1.46 29.56 14.98
N PRO A 111 -0.67 28.48 14.85
CA PRO A 111 -1.06 27.32 14.03
C PRO A 111 -2.29 26.55 14.52
N LEU A 112 -2.66 26.72 15.80
CA LEU A 112 -3.79 26.02 16.40
C LEU A 112 -5.02 26.90 16.62
N ALA A 113 -5.08 28.13 16.06
CA ALA A 113 -6.18 29.06 16.26
C ALA A 113 -7.53 28.48 15.79
N ASP A 114 -7.58 27.87 14.62
CA ASP A 114 -8.78 27.21 14.09
C ASP A 114 -9.25 26.06 14.99
N ARG A 115 -8.32 25.27 15.53
CA ARG A 115 -8.64 24.21 16.50
C ARG A 115 -9.20 24.77 17.79
N ALA A 116 -8.67 25.86 18.28
CA ALA A 116 -9.18 26.54 19.47
C ALA A 116 -10.61 27.07 19.25
N LEU A 117 -10.89 27.69 18.09
CA LEU A 117 -12.23 28.12 17.67
C LEU A 117 -13.20 26.94 17.61
N HIS A 118 -12.80 25.84 16.97
CA HIS A 118 -13.61 24.63 16.90
C HIS A 118 -13.96 24.08 18.28
N LEU A 119 -12.97 23.93 19.17
CA LEU A 119 -13.19 23.42 20.53
C LEU A 119 -14.04 24.39 21.38
N ALA A 120 -13.85 25.71 21.24
CA ALA A 120 -14.68 26.70 21.86
C ALA A 120 -16.14 26.62 21.38
N ALA A 121 -16.34 26.40 20.07
CA ALA A 121 -17.67 26.23 19.50
C ALA A 121 -18.38 24.99 20.05
N LEU A 122 -17.67 23.86 20.13
CA LEU A 122 -18.20 22.63 20.75
C LEU A 122 -18.57 22.86 22.23
N CYS A 123 -17.72 23.55 22.99
CA CYS A 123 -18.06 23.92 24.36
C CYS A 123 -19.31 24.84 24.44
N ALA A 124 -19.56 25.70 23.43
CA ALA A 124 -20.78 26.51 23.35
C ALA A 124 -22.00 25.65 23.05
N VAL A 125 -21.86 24.61 22.19
CA VAL A 125 -22.91 23.59 21.96
C VAL A 125 -23.25 22.87 23.27
N ASP A 126 -22.26 22.39 24.01
CA ASP A 126 -22.41 21.68 25.29
C ASP A 126 -23.11 22.55 26.36
N GLN A 127 -23.02 23.89 26.25
CA GLN A 127 -23.72 24.87 27.10
C GLN A 127 -25.14 25.17 26.62
N GLY A 128 -25.60 24.64 25.49
CA GLY A 128 -26.86 25.03 24.85
C GLY A 128 -26.83 26.42 24.23
N ASN A 129 -25.63 27.05 24.09
CA ASN A 129 -25.50 28.39 23.53
C ASN A 129 -25.26 28.36 22.01
N GLY A 130 -26.29 27.99 21.25
CA GLY A 130 -26.19 27.83 19.79
C GLY A 130 -25.84 29.12 19.05
N ALA A 131 -26.12 30.30 19.59
CA ALA A 131 -25.76 31.58 18.98
C ALA A 131 -24.23 31.84 19.08
N ALA A 132 -23.63 31.48 20.19
CA ALA A 132 -22.18 31.55 20.31
C ALA A 132 -21.47 30.45 19.49
N ALA A 133 -22.02 29.25 19.45
CA ALA A 133 -21.52 28.16 18.64
C ALA A 133 -21.46 28.55 17.14
N GLU A 134 -22.56 29.08 16.59
CA GLU A 134 -22.63 29.55 15.19
C GLU A 134 -21.58 30.62 14.88
N ARG A 135 -21.38 31.59 15.76
CA ARG A 135 -20.37 32.65 15.57
C ARG A 135 -18.95 32.10 15.56
N LEU A 136 -18.65 31.12 16.44
CA LEU A 136 -17.33 30.51 16.55
C LEU A 136 -17.07 29.58 15.36
N PHE A 137 -18.00 28.69 15.00
CA PHE A 137 -17.88 27.86 13.82
C PHE A 137 -17.68 28.65 12.53
N ALA A 138 -18.35 29.80 12.39
CA ALA A 138 -18.24 30.64 11.20
C ALA A 138 -16.84 31.29 11.02
N GLN A 139 -16.02 31.32 12.05
CA GLN A 139 -14.67 31.87 12.02
C GLN A 139 -13.60 30.80 11.65
N VAL A 140 -13.94 29.52 11.76
CA VAL A 140 -13.00 28.44 11.44
C VAL A 140 -12.71 28.42 9.94
N SER A 141 -11.43 28.36 9.57
CA SER A 141 -10.98 28.29 8.18
C SER A 141 -11.41 26.98 7.50
N LEU A 142 -11.70 27.03 6.19
CA LEU A 142 -11.92 25.84 5.37
C LEU A 142 -10.63 25.00 5.18
N ARG A 143 -9.46 25.56 5.51
CA ARG A 143 -8.18 24.82 5.50
C ARG A 143 -7.94 24.01 6.77
N TYR A 144 -8.75 24.19 7.80
CA TYR A 144 -8.63 23.40 9.02
C TYR A 144 -8.88 21.92 8.74
N VAL A 145 -8.07 21.04 9.33
CA VAL A 145 -8.11 19.59 9.06
C VAL A 145 -9.46 18.93 9.35
N GLU A 146 -10.23 19.47 10.30
CA GLU A 146 -11.59 19.02 10.68
C GLU A 146 -12.67 20.01 10.24
N ALA A 147 -12.44 20.81 9.18
CA ALA A 147 -13.41 21.75 8.64
C ALA A 147 -14.72 21.09 8.22
N ASP A 148 -14.66 19.83 7.80
CA ASP A 148 -15.83 19.02 7.50
C ASP A 148 -16.75 18.83 8.71
N GLN A 149 -16.19 18.47 9.86
CA GLN A 149 -16.94 18.31 11.11
C GLN A 149 -17.54 19.64 11.57
N VAL A 150 -16.78 20.74 11.43
CA VAL A 150 -17.24 22.08 11.72
C VAL A 150 -18.47 22.46 10.87
N LEU A 151 -18.41 22.23 9.56
CA LEU A 151 -19.51 22.55 8.64
C LEU A 151 -20.75 21.70 8.91
N LEU A 152 -20.57 20.39 9.11
CA LEU A 152 -21.66 19.48 9.43
C LEU A 152 -22.34 19.84 10.74
N GLU A 153 -21.57 20.14 11.80
CA GLU A 153 -22.11 20.49 13.09
C GLU A 153 -22.79 21.89 13.06
N ARG A 154 -22.17 22.85 12.38
CA ARG A 154 -22.77 24.16 12.14
C ARG A 154 -24.13 24.07 11.41
N ALA A 155 -24.22 23.19 10.42
CA ALA A 155 -25.48 22.93 9.71
C ALA A 155 -26.55 22.34 10.66
N ARG A 156 -26.18 21.34 11.49
CA ARG A 156 -27.08 20.77 12.50
C ARG A 156 -27.56 21.80 13.51
N GLN A 157 -26.65 22.61 14.06
CA GLN A 157 -26.99 23.69 15.01
C GLN A 157 -27.91 24.75 14.39
N THR A 158 -27.71 25.03 13.09
CA THR A 158 -28.60 25.95 12.34
C THR A 158 -30.02 25.40 12.26
N MET A 159 -30.20 24.12 11.97
CA MET A 159 -31.51 23.45 11.96
C MET A 159 -32.19 23.43 13.32
N GLN A 160 -31.45 23.20 14.40
CA GLN A 160 -31.99 23.16 15.75
C GLN A 160 -32.44 24.53 16.25
N ARG A 161 -31.77 25.60 15.85
CA ARG A 161 -31.94 26.94 16.36
C ARG A 161 -32.98 27.77 15.59
N LEU A 162 -33.04 27.58 14.28
CA LEU A 162 -33.91 28.36 13.41
C LEU A 162 -35.23 27.62 13.17
N GLU A 163 -36.30 28.39 12.97
CA GLU A 163 -37.61 27.84 12.59
C GLU A 163 -37.51 27.08 11.24
N ALA A 164 -38.17 25.93 11.19
CA ALA A 164 -38.18 25.10 9.97
C ALA A 164 -38.84 25.85 8.82
N GLY A 165 -38.15 25.89 7.67
CA GLY A 165 -38.68 26.56 6.50
C GLY A 165 -37.65 26.74 5.37
N PRO A 166 -38.09 27.28 4.21
CA PRO A 166 -37.21 27.41 3.05
C PRO A 166 -35.94 28.24 3.28
N ARG A 167 -36.00 29.27 4.14
CA ARG A 167 -34.83 30.09 4.48
C ARG A 167 -33.81 29.32 5.28
N THR A 168 -34.25 28.49 6.23
CA THR A 168 -33.36 27.62 7.03
C THR A 168 -32.71 26.55 6.16
N ALA A 169 -33.49 25.91 5.27
CA ALA A 169 -32.96 24.92 4.33
C ALA A 169 -31.90 25.54 3.40
N ALA A 170 -32.17 26.73 2.81
CA ALA A 170 -31.19 27.42 1.99
C ALA A 170 -29.88 27.74 2.78
N ARG A 171 -30.02 28.21 4.02
CA ARG A 171 -28.88 28.51 4.89
C ARG A 171 -28.04 27.25 5.18
N VAL A 172 -28.68 26.10 5.39
CA VAL A 172 -27.99 24.78 5.60
C VAL A 172 -27.25 24.42 4.34
N GLU A 173 -27.84 24.54 3.16
CA GLU A 173 -27.15 24.25 1.89
C GLU A 173 -25.96 25.19 1.67
N ASP A 174 -26.10 26.50 1.96
CA ASP A 174 -24.96 27.44 1.88
C ASP A 174 -23.79 27.04 2.79
N ILE A 175 -24.08 26.59 4.02
CA ILE A 175 -23.06 26.12 4.97
C ILE A 175 -22.35 24.87 4.41
N LEU A 176 -23.08 23.95 3.77
CA LEU A 176 -22.54 22.68 3.25
C LEU A 176 -21.94 22.81 1.83
N GLN A 177 -22.16 23.96 1.17
CA GLN A 177 -21.66 24.19 -0.21
C GLN A 177 -20.16 23.91 -0.39
N PRO A 178 -19.25 24.27 0.53
CA PRO A 178 -17.82 23.93 0.41
C PRO A 178 -17.56 22.42 0.34
N ILE A 179 -18.39 21.60 1.00
CA ILE A 179 -18.31 20.13 0.92
C ILE A 179 -18.76 19.65 -0.46
N PHE A 180 -19.93 20.13 -0.93
CA PHE A 180 -20.47 19.76 -2.26
C PHE A 180 -19.57 20.21 -3.41
N ALA A 181 -18.88 21.35 -3.25
CA ALA A 181 -17.91 21.87 -4.21
C ALA A 181 -16.53 21.17 -4.16
N GLY A 182 -16.33 20.20 -3.26
CA GLY A 182 -15.05 19.50 -3.10
C GLY A 182 -13.91 20.37 -2.53
N GLN A 183 -14.22 21.52 -1.94
CA GLN A 183 -13.24 22.42 -1.32
C GLN A 183 -12.76 21.89 0.04
N VAL A 184 -13.56 21.04 0.66
CA VAL A 184 -13.25 20.37 1.93
C VAL A 184 -13.41 18.88 1.75
N ARG A 185 -12.41 18.10 2.16
CA ARG A 185 -12.49 16.64 2.17
C ARG A 185 -13.40 16.20 3.31
N ALA A 186 -14.57 15.66 2.98
CA ALA A 186 -15.62 15.37 3.95
C ALA A 186 -16.37 14.08 3.64
N ASP A 187 -17.14 13.59 4.60
CA ASP A 187 -18.22 12.63 4.34
C ASP A 187 -19.38 13.35 3.63
N VAL A 188 -19.35 13.35 2.30
CA VAL A 188 -20.34 14.01 1.46
C VAL A 188 -21.75 13.41 1.66
N ALA A 189 -21.85 12.12 1.99
CA ALA A 189 -23.15 11.50 2.32
C ALA A 189 -23.76 12.10 3.59
N ALA A 190 -22.93 12.40 4.61
CA ALA A 190 -23.39 13.07 5.81
C ALA A 190 -23.92 14.48 5.51
N ALA A 191 -23.25 15.21 4.62
CA ALA A 191 -23.73 16.52 4.16
C ALA A 191 -25.07 16.41 3.40
N HIS A 192 -25.19 15.43 2.51
CA HIS A 192 -26.46 15.17 1.81
C HIS A 192 -27.58 14.74 2.76
N LEU A 193 -27.27 13.95 3.78
CA LEU A 193 -28.25 13.56 4.80
C LEU A 193 -28.82 14.81 5.52
N ILE A 194 -27.93 15.69 6.00
CA ILE A 194 -28.35 16.94 6.70
C ILE A 194 -29.11 17.87 5.78
N ALA A 195 -28.65 18.09 4.54
CA ALA A 195 -29.33 18.93 3.57
C ALA A 195 -30.72 18.37 3.23
N GLY A 196 -30.85 17.06 3.05
CA GLY A 196 -32.12 16.40 2.82
C GLY A 196 -33.11 16.55 4.00
N ASP A 197 -32.60 16.38 5.23
CA ASP A 197 -33.40 16.58 6.45
C ASP A 197 -33.89 18.04 6.55
N ALA A 198 -33.07 19.04 6.21
CA ALA A 198 -33.42 20.43 6.19
C ALA A 198 -34.49 20.74 5.11
N GLN A 199 -34.38 20.20 3.92
CA GLN A 199 -35.35 20.34 2.84
C GLN A 199 -36.67 19.64 3.18
N LEU A 200 -36.66 18.51 3.85
CA LEU A 200 -37.88 17.86 4.35
C LEU A 200 -38.58 18.73 5.39
N ALA A 201 -37.85 19.28 6.35
CA ALA A 201 -38.40 20.20 7.36
C ALA A 201 -39.00 21.47 6.74
N ALA A 202 -38.50 21.90 5.58
CA ALA A 202 -39.05 23.01 4.77
C ALA A 202 -40.23 22.60 3.89
N GLY A 203 -40.69 21.34 3.93
CA GLY A 203 -41.77 20.83 3.10
C GLY A 203 -41.39 20.44 1.66
N ALA A 204 -40.13 20.59 1.29
CA ALA A 204 -39.62 20.36 -0.07
C ALA A 204 -39.21 18.86 -0.29
N ARG A 205 -40.20 17.97 -0.28
CA ARG A 205 -39.98 16.48 -0.31
C ARG A 205 -39.12 16.00 -1.47
N GLU A 206 -39.27 16.55 -2.67
CA GLU A 206 -38.50 16.11 -3.84
C GLU A 206 -37.03 16.54 -3.75
N LYS A 207 -36.76 17.74 -3.21
CA LYS A 207 -35.38 18.16 -2.94
C LYS A 207 -34.71 17.30 -1.86
N ALA A 208 -35.46 16.99 -0.78
CA ALA A 208 -34.99 16.08 0.26
C ALA A 208 -34.59 14.70 -0.33
N ARG A 209 -35.46 14.13 -1.17
CA ARG A 209 -35.26 12.89 -1.88
C ARG A 209 -34.03 12.94 -2.77
N ALA A 210 -33.83 14.02 -3.50
CA ALA A 210 -32.66 14.19 -4.38
C ALA A 210 -31.36 14.18 -3.59
N HIS A 211 -31.26 14.88 -2.47
CA HIS A 211 -30.10 14.86 -1.59
C HIS A 211 -29.84 13.47 -1.04
N TRP A 212 -30.82 12.81 -0.46
CA TRP A 212 -30.62 11.46 0.11
C TRP A 212 -30.20 10.43 -0.94
N ARG A 213 -30.77 10.52 -2.16
CA ARG A 213 -30.35 9.66 -3.29
C ARG A 213 -28.90 9.91 -3.70
N SER A 214 -28.49 11.18 -3.81
CA SER A 214 -27.09 11.50 -4.13
C SER A 214 -26.14 10.95 -3.08
N GLY A 215 -26.42 11.16 -1.79
CA GLY A 215 -25.61 10.60 -0.70
C GLY A 215 -25.54 9.07 -0.72
N TRP A 216 -26.67 8.40 -1.00
CA TRP A 216 -26.72 6.95 -1.06
C TRP A 216 -26.04 6.37 -2.29
N VAL A 217 -26.21 6.96 -3.47
CA VAL A 217 -25.67 6.44 -4.73
C VAL A 217 -24.17 6.68 -4.84
N GLU A 218 -23.73 7.93 -4.65
CA GLU A 218 -22.34 8.32 -4.93
C GLU A 218 -21.37 8.02 -3.78
N HIS A 219 -21.87 7.78 -2.57
CA HIS A 219 -21.05 7.56 -1.38
C HIS A 219 -21.45 6.30 -0.59
N PRO A 220 -21.54 5.13 -1.25
CA PRO A 220 -22.10 3.91 -0.66
C PRO A 220 -21.32 3.33 0.52
N LEU A 221 -20.11 3.82 0.79
CA LEU A 221 -19.25 3.35 1.88
C LEU A 221 -19.48 4.12 3.19
N SER A 222 -20.23 5.21 3.15
CA SER A 222 -20.54 6.02 4.33
C SER A 222 -21.72 5.42 5.11
N ALA A 223 -21.61 5.40 6.44
CA ALA A 223 -22.74 5.06 7.31
C ALA A 223 -23.94 6.02 7.11
N ALA A 224 -23.69 7.29 6.75
CA ALA A 224 -24.74 8.27 6.46
C ALA A 224 -25.53 7.91 5.19
N ALA A 225 -24.94 7.16 4.25
CA ALA A 225 -25.64 6.72 3.04
C ALA A 225 -26.79 5.76 3.36
N ASP A 226 -26.60 4.84 4.29
CA ASP A 226 -27.65 3.90 4.71
C ASP A 226 -28.78 4.65 5.43
N SER A 227 -28.42 5.63 6.28
CA SER A 227 -29.38 6.51 6.94
C SER A 227 -30.17 7.35 5.92
N ALA A 228 -29.54 7.86 4.87
CA ALA A 228 -30.21 8.58 3.80
C ALA A 228 -31.22 7.70 3.05
N ARG A 229 -30.87 6.44 2.80
CA ARG A 229 -31.77 5.46 2.18
C ARG A 229 -33.00 5.15 3.03
N GLU A 230 -32.78 5.00 4.34
CA GLU A 230 -33.86 4.78 5.30
C GLU A 230 -34.85 5.96 5.32
N ARG A 231 -34.31 7.20 5.39
CA ARG A 231 -35.11 8.44 5.32
C ARG A 231 -35.95 8.54 4.04
N GLU A 232 -35.34 8.20 2.90
CA GLU A 232 -36.07 8.19 1.62
C GLU A 232 -37.23 7.18 1.67
N GLY A 233 -37.03 5.98 2.24
CA GLY A 233 -38.05 4.95 2.39
C GLY A 233 -39.24 5.40 3.23
N GLN A 234 -39.02 6.20 4.27
CA GLN A 234 -40.07 6.75 5.16
C GLN A 234 -40.99 7.76 4.45
N LEU A 235 -40.58 8.36 3.35
CA LEU A 235 -41.43 9.27 2.57
C LEU A 235 -42.55 8.55 1.79
N GLY A 236 -42.57 7.23 1.79
CA GLY A 236 -43.49 6.45 1.00
C GLY A 236 -43.08 6.31 -0.49
N PRO A 237 -43.93 5.69 -1.33
CA PRO A 237 -43.59 5.40 -2.71
C PRO A 237 -43.34 6.72 -3.47
N GLY A 238 -42.13 6.92 -3.90
CA GLY A 238 -41.70 7.99 -4.80
C GLY A 238 -41.31 7.42 -6.18
N SER A 239 -40.67 8.25 -7.02
CA SER A 239 -40.13 7.78 -8.29
C SER A 239 -39.13 6.62 -8.01
N SER A 240 -39.26 5.52 -8.72
CA SER A 240 -38.31 4.39 -8.64
C SER A 240 -36.89 4.89 -8.91
N ILE A 241 -35.91 4.29 -8.21
CA ILE A 241 -34.51 4.56 -8.51
C ILE A 241 -34.23 3.98 -9.90
N SER A 242 -33.63 4.79 -10.77
CA SER A 242 -33.31 4.32 -12.12
C SER A 242 -32.25 3.24 -12.12
N SER A 243 -32.32 2.35 -13.10
CA SER A 243 -31.31 1.30 -13.30
C SER A 243 -29.89 1.86 -13.44
N SER A 244 -29.74 3.04 -14.04
CA SER A 244 -28.45 3.71 -14.17
C SER A 244 -27.85 4.14 -12.81
N LEU A 245 -28.66 4.64 -11.90
CA LEU A 245 -28.22 5.00 -10.55
C LEU A 245 -27.83 3.77 -9.71
N LEU A 246 -28.61 2.67 -9.83
CA LEU A 246 -28.28 1.41 -9.17
C LEU A 246 -26.96 0.83 -9.70
N LEU A 247 -26.76 0.89 -11.04
CA LEU A 247 -25.51 0.46 -11.64
C LEU A 247 -24.34 1.32 -11.17
N ARG A 248 -24.48 2.65 -11.16
CA ARG A 248 -23.45 3.55 -10.66
C ARG A 248 -23.04 3.23 -9.22
N ARG A 249 -24.00 3.00 -8.32
CA ARG A 249 -23.72 2.56 -6.95
C ARG A 249 -22.97 1.21 -6.92
N ALA A 250 -23.39 0.26 -7.73
CA ALA A 250 -22.75 -1.07 -7.80
C ALA A 250 -21.30 -0.97 -8.31
N GLU A 251 -21.01 -0.12 -9.30
CA GLU A 251 -19.66 0.14 -9.81
C GLU A 251 -18.75 0.69 -8.70
N ILE A 252 -19.21 1.69 -7.93
CA ILE A 252 -18.45 2.25 -6.80
C ILE A 252 -18.18 1.17 -5.72
N LEU A 253 -19.15 0.31 -5.43
CA LEU A 253 -18.98 -0.79 -4.50
C LEU A 253 -17.97 -1.84 -5.01
N LEU A 254 -17.96 -2.12 -6.31
CA LEU A 254 -16.98 -3.03 -6.94
C LEU A 254 -15.55 -2.47 -6.84
N ASP A 255 -15.38 -1.19 -7.11
CA ASP A 255 -14.07 -0.53 -7.03
C ASP A 255 -13.56 -0.49 -5.59
N ALA A 256 -14.47 -0.42 -4.61
CA ALA A 256 -14.18 -0.53 -3.19
C ALA A 256 -14.07 -1.99 -2.69
N HIS A 257 -14.08 -2.98 -3.57
CA HIS A 257 -14.03 -4.42 -3.24
C HIS A 257 -15.20 -4.93 -2.36
N ARG A 258 -16.33 -4.22 -2.34
CA ARG A 258 -17.57 -4.61 -1.66
C ARG A 258 -18.45 -5.45 -2.60
N ASN A 259 -17.91 -6.59 -3.04
CA ASN A 259 -18.48 -7.39 -4.13
C ASN A 259 -19.89 -7.93 -3.82
N ARG A 260 -20.15 -8.35 -2.56
CA ARG A 260 -21.48 -8.86 -2.16
C ARG A 260 -22.53 -7.76 -2.20
N ASP A 261 -22.19 -6.60 -1.69
CA ASP A 261 -23.10 -5.45 -1.70
C ASP A 261 -23.38 -4.98 -3.12
N ALA A 262 -22.35 -5.01 -3.99
CA ALA A 262 -22.50 -4.73 -5.42
C ALA A 262 -23.44 -5.76 -6.09
N LEU A 263 -23.28 -7.05 -5.82
CA LEU A 263 -24.17 -8.11 -6.35
C LEU A 263 -25.62 -7.91 -5.92
N GLU A 264 -25.85 -7.51 -4.68
CA GLU A 264 -27.19 -7.17 -4.20
C GLU A 264 -27.79 -6.02 -5.00
N GLN A 265 -27.05 -4.92 -5.19
CA GLN A 265 -27.53 -3.79 -6.00
C GLN A 265 -27.81 -4.21 -7.45
N LEU A 266 -26.90 -4.95 -8.08
CA LEU A 266 -27.06 -5.44 -9.45
C LEU A 266 -28.27 -6.38 -9.61
N SER A 267 -28.70 -7.06 -8.55
CA SER A 267 -29.88 -7.92 -8.55
C SER A 267 -31.20 -7.13 -8.63
N HIS A 268 -31.20 -5.89 -8.18
CA HIS A 268 -32.36 -4.99 -8.22
C HIS A 268 -32.52 -4.29 -9.58
N ILE A 269 -31.55 -4.39 -10.48
CA ILE A 269 -31.61 -3.78 -11.79
C ILE A 269 -32.42 -4.67 -12.74
N ARG A 270 -33.56 -4.18 -13.20
CA ARG A 270 -34.35 -4.86 -14.22
C ARG A 270 -33.77 -4.55 -15.58
N VAL A 271 -33.12 -5.52 -16.19
CA VAL A 271 -32.61 -5.45 -17.55
C VAL A 271 -33.20 -6.59 -18.38
N PRO A 272 -33.37 -6.39 -19.71
CA PRO A 272 -33.73 -7.48 -20.60
C PRO A 272 -32.76 -8.66 -20.49
N SER A 273 -33.24 -9.86 -20.64
CA SER A 273 -32.39 -11.03 -20.75
C SER A 273 -31.50 -10.90 -22.00
N LEU A 274 -30.19 -11.05 -21.86
CA LEU A 274 -29.29 -11.07 -23.03
C LEU A 274 -29.61 -12.25 -23.98
N CYS A 275 -30.41 -13.19 -23.51
CA CYS A 275 -30.72 -14.46 -24.18
C CYS A 275 -32.13 -14.57 -24.76
N ASN A 276 -32.86 -13.44 -24.89
CA ASN A 276 -34.16 -13.49 -25.56
C ASN A 276 -33.98 -13.80 -27.06
N GLY A 277 -34.22 -15.05 -27.45
CA GLY A 277 -34.31 -15.48 -28.84
C GLY A 277 -33.03 -15.96 -29.55
N GLY A 278 -31.91 -16.14 -28.83
CA GLY A 278 -30.66 -16.54 -29.49
C GLY A 278 -29.56 -17.10 -28.58
N CYS A 279 -29.93 -17.83 -27.55
CA CYS A 279 -28.96 -18.51 -26.72
C CYS A 279 -28.92 -20.03 -27.02
N PRO A 280 -27.76 -20.68 -26.74
CA PRO A 280 -27.59 -22.11 -26.92
C PRO A 280 -28.68 -22.89 -26.18
N GLY A 281 -29.07 -24.02 -26.74
CA GLY A 281 -30.04 -24.92 -26.14
C GLY A 281 -29.65 -25.39 -24.72
N ASP A 282 -28.34 -25.54 -24.48
CA ASP A 282 -27.78 -25.75 -23.15
C ASP A 282 -27.56 -24.42 -22.44
N ARG A 283 -28.45 -24.07 -21.53
CA ARG A 283 -28.40 -22.85 -20.68
C ARG A 283 -27.54 -23.00 -19.43
N SER A 284 -26.74 -24.06 -19.33
CA SER A 284 -25.76 -24.20 -18.26
C SER A 284 -24.57 -23.24 -18.44
N ALA A 285 -23.81 -23.03 -17.39
CA ALA A 285 -22.57 -22.25 -17.46
C ALA A 285 -21.58 -22.85 -18.49
N SER A 286 -21.58 -24.17 -18.64
CA SER A 286 -20.77 -24.90 -19.62
C SER A 286 -21.26 -24.67 -21.06
N GLY A 287 -22.58 -24.70 -21.29
CA GLY A 287 -23.17 -24.43 -22.60
C GLY A 287 -22.92 -23.01 -23.08
N TYR A 288 -23.08 -22.01 -22.22
CA TYR A 288 -22.72 -20.62 -22.55
C TYR A 288 -21.23 -20.43 -22.85
N LEU A 289 -20.34 -21.05 -22.07
CA LEU A 289 -18.90 -21.00 -22.32
C LEU A 289 -18.56 -21.65 -23.67
N LYS A 290 -19.13 -22.84 -23.97
CA LYS A 290 -18.92 -23.54 -25.25
C LYS A 290 -19.38 -22.69 -26.45
N ALA A 291 -20.53 -22.06 -26.33
CA ALA A 291 -21.04 -21.16 -27.36
C ALA A 291 -20.15 -19.90 -27.57
N ALA A 292 -19.65 -19.32 -26.49
CA ALA A 292 -18.72 -18.19 -26.55
C ALA A 292 -17.40 -18.60 -27.24
N LEU A 293 -16.83 -19.75 -26.90
CA LEU A 293 -15.64 -20.31 -27.54
C LEU A 293 -15.83 -20.57 -29.03
N LEU A 294 -17.00 -21.10 -29.44
CA LEU A 294 -17.38 -21.26 -30.85
C LEU A 294 -17.41 -19.92 -31.57
N ALA A 295 -18.13 -18.94 -31.04
CA ALA A 295 -18.27 -17.62 -31.63
C ALA A 295 -16.91 -16.87 -31.72
N LEU A 296 -15.97 -17.18 -30.85
CA LEU A 296 -14.61 -16.66 -30.86
C LEU A 296 -13.69 -17.44 -31.80
N GLY A 297 -14.10 -18.63 -32.33
CA GLY A 297 -13.21 -19.53 -33.02
C GLY A 297 -12.10 -20.11 -32.15
N ALA A 298 -12.36 -20.23 -30.86
CA ALA A 298 -11.39 -20.60 -29.79
C ALA A 298 -11.61 -22.03 -29.28
N LEU A 299 -12.29 -22.88 -30.00
CA LEU A 299 -12.41 -24.30 -29.65
C LEU A 299 -11.14 -25.07 -30.00
N PRO A 300 -10.73 -26.06 -29.16
CA PRO A 300 -9.67 -26.97 -29.54
C PRO A 300 -9.92 -27.64 -30.91
N GLN A 301 -8.85 -27.88 -31.70
CA GLN A 301 -8.93 -28.44 -33.03
C GLN A 301 -9.66 -29.77 -33.16
N GLN A 302 -9.91 -30.47 -32.06
CA GLN A 302 -10.63 -31.77 -32.03
C GLN A 302 -12.15 -31.64 -32.05
N HIS A 303 -12.71 -30.43 -31.98
CA HIS A 303 -14.15 -30.21 -31.96
C HIS A 303 -14.60 -29.50 -33.21
N GLN A 304 -15.15 -30.26 -34.18
CA GLN A 304 -15.87 -29.68 -35.30
C GLN A 304 -17.29 -29.30 -34.87
N PRO A 305 -17.71 -28.02 -35.06
CA PRO A 305 -19.07 -27.62 -34.71
C PRO A 305 -20.11 -28.36 -35.52
N THR A 306 -21.15 -28.84 -34.86
CA THR A 306 -22.32 -29.38 -35.57
C THR A 306 -23.07 -28.25 -36.30
N PRO A 307 -23.85 -28.51 -37.38
CA PRO A 307 -24.61 -27.47 -38.07
C PRO A 307 -25.55 -26.68 -37.15
N GLN A 308 -26.08 -27.29 -36.10
CA GLN A 308 -26.91 -26.63 -35.10
C GLN A 308 -26.13 -25.68 -34.16
N GLU A 309 -24.83 -25.89 -33.97
CA GLU A 309 -23.95 -25.03 -33.14
C GLU A 309 -23.50 -23.78 -33.94
N VAL A 310 -23.55 -23.82 -35.26
CA VAL A 310 -23.18 -22.71 -36.17
C VAL A 310 -24.36 -21.74 -36.40
N GLU A 311 -25.61 -22.18 -36.22
CA GLU A 311 -26.82 -21.38 -36.47
C GLU A 311 -27.16 -20.34 -35.42
N ALA A 312 -26.37 -20.20 -34.37
CA ALA A 312 -26.52 -19.14 -33.34
C ALA A 312 -26.03 -17.79 -33.91
N THR A 313 -26.60 -17.33 -34.99
CA THR A 313 -26.38 -15.97 -35.52
C THR A 313 -27.02 -14.96 -34.59
N PRO A 314 -26.36 -13.87 -34.25
CA PRO A 314 -26.86 -12.92 -33.24
C PRO A 314 -28.12 -12.22 -33.76
N ALA A 315 -29.24 -12.45 -33.09
CA ALA A 315 -30.35 -11.53 -33.10
C ALA A 315 -29.88 -10.16 -32.66
N GLU A 316 -30.66 -9.12 -32.83
CA GLU A 316 -30.37 -7.71 -32.53
C GLU A 316 -29.37 -7.44 -31.39
N PRO A 317 -28.48 -6.43 -31.49
CA PRO A 317 -27.49 -6.13 -30.45
C PRO A 317 -28.19 -5.95 -29.09
N ALA A 318 -27.61 -6.55 -28.09
CA ALA A 318 -28.14 -6.50 -26.72
C ALA A 318 -28.09 -5.07 -26.17
N ASP A 319 -29.02 -4.74 -25.29
CA ASP A 319 -29.07 -3.47 -24.57
C ASP A 319 -27.72 -3.21 -23.86
N PRO A 320 -27.06 -2.06 -24.09
CA PRO A 320 -25.80 -1.70 -23.47
C PRO A 320 -25.83 -1.75 -21.93
N LEU A 321 -26.95 -1.34 -21.32
CA LEU A 321 -27.12 -1.39 -19.86
C LEU A 321 -27.10 -2.85 -19.37
N ALA A 322 -27.79 -3.75 -20.06
CA ALA A 322 -27.80 -5.19 -19.74
C ALA A 322 -26.39 -5.79 -19.86
N CYS A 323 -25.62 -5.36 -20.86
CA CYS A 323 -24.23 -5.78 -21.07
C CYS A 323 -23.32 -5.36 -19.88
N ARG A 324 -23.40 -4.12 -19.45
CA ARG A 324 -22.63 -3.60 -18.32
C ARG A 324 -23.01 -4.31 -17.02
N VAL A 325 -24.30 -4.43 -16.73
CA VAL A 325 -24.80 -5.14 -15.55
C VAL A 325 -24.28 -6.57 -15.50
N ARG A 326 -24.31 -7.31 -16.63
CA ARG A 326 -23.80 -8.69 -16.69
C ARG A 326 -22.28 -8.79 -16.56
N LEU A 327 -21.53 -7.86 -17.13
CA LEU A 327 -20.09 -7.76 -16.94
C LEU A 327 -19.76 -7.58 -15.46
N ASP A 328 -20.38 -6.63 -14.77
CA ASP A 328 -20.12 -6.33 -13.37
C ASP A 328 -20.57 -7.44 -12.43
N GLN A 329 -21.69 -8.10 -12.73
CA GLN A 329 -22.07 -9.34 -12.04
C GLN A 329 -20.99 -10.43 -12.19
N GLY A 330 -20.45 -10.63 -13.39
CA GLY A 330 -19.37 -11.58 -13.63
C GLY A 330 -18.08 -11.23 -12.87
N ARG A 331 -17.69 -9.95 -12.83
CA ARG A 331 -16.54 -9.46 -12.08
C ARG A 331 -16.70 -9.71 -10.58
N ALA A 332 -17.84 -9.35 -10.00
CA ALA A 332 -18.14 -9.54 -8.60
C ALA A 332 -18.17 -11.03 -8.21
N LEU A 333 -18.89 -11.87 -8.97
CA LEU A 333 -18.98 -13.30 -8.76
C LEU A 333 -17.61 -14.00 -8.83
N ARG A 334 -16.71 -13.56 -9.71
CA ARG A 334 -15.33 -14.06 -9.76
C ARG A 334 -14.59 -13.77 -8.46
N LYS A 335 -14.71 -12.53 -7.94
CA LYS A 335 -14.07 -12.14 -6.66
C LYS A 335 -14.61 -12.94 -5.47
N GLU A 336 -15.91 -13.25 -5.48
CA GLU A 336 -16.55 -14.11 -4.48
C GLU A 336 -16.30 -15.62 -4.73
N ARG A 337 -15.50 -15.98 -5.75
CA ARG A 337 -15.18 -17.36 -6.15
C ARG A 337 -16.37 -18.18 -6.63
N GLU A 338 -17.47 -17.54 -6.99
CA GLU A 338 -18.66 -18.19 -7.58
C GLU A 338 -18.46 -18.41 -9.09
N TYR A 339 -17.42 -19.15 -9.46
CA TYR A 339 -16.92 -19.26 -10.83
C TYR A 339 -17.96 -19.77 -11.85
N GLY A 340 -18.87 -20.68 -11.44
CA GLY A 340 -19.93 -21.18 -12.31
C GLY A 340 -20.88 -20.08 -12.77
N ARG A 341 -21.38 -19.27 -11.83
CA ARG A 341 -22.27 -18.13 -12.13
C ARG A 341 -21.54 -17.03 -12.90
N ALA A 342 -20.27 -16.77 -12.51
CA ALA A 342 -19.45 -15.79 -13.23
C ALA A 342 -19.25 -16.17 -14.71
N ARG A 343 -18.94 -17.44 -15.01
CA ARG A 343 -18.82 -17.95 -16.39
C ARG A 343 -20.10 -17.71 -17.19
N ALA A 344 -21.25 -18.05 -16.62
CA ALA A 344 -22.54 -17.90 -17.30
C ALA A 344 -22.82 -16.43 -17.63
N ALA A 345 -22.56 -15.50 -16.71
CA ALA A 345 -22.75 -14.07 -16.93
C ALA A 345 -21.81 -13.52 -18.01
N LEU A 346 -20.51 -13.79 -17.88
CA LEU A 346 -19.48 -13.25 -18.78
C LEU A 346 -19.56 -13.82 -20.19
N ALA A 347 -19.86 -15.12 -20.34
CA ALA A 347 -20.05 -15.74 -21.65
C ALA A 347 -21.22 -15.13 -22.41
N GLN A 348 -22.31 -14.76 -21.73
CA GLN A 348 -23.42 -14.03 -22.34
C GLN A 348 -22.99 -12.66 -22.88
N VAL A 349 -22.13 -11.93 -22.14
CA VAL A 349 -21.56 -10.65 -22.60
C VAL A 349 -20.74 -10.86 -23.89
N VAL A 350 -19.85 -11.85 -23.88
CA VAL A 350 -19.01 -12.17 -25.06
C VAL A 350 -19.87 -12.52 -26.29
N LEU A 351 -20.97 -13.26 -26.09
CA LEU A 351 -21.85 -13.69 -27.16
C LEU A 351 -22.74 -12.59 -27.73
N ARG A 352 -23.24 -11.69 -26.91
CA ARG A 352 -24.40 -10.85 -27.25
C ARG A 352 -24.12 -9.35 -27.29
N CYS A 353 -23.08 -8.89 -26.61
CA CYS A 353 -22.76 -7.47 -26.56
C CYS A 353 -21.96 -7.05 -27.79
N SER A 354 -22.21 -5.84 -28.31
CA SER A 354 -21.54 -5.32 -29.53
C SER A 354 -20.29 -4.50 -29.20
N GLU A 355 -20.24 -3.86 -28.03
CA GLU A 355 -19.14 -2.98 -27.65
C GLU A 355 -17.84 -3.75 -27.41
N ALA A 356 -16.78 -3.40 -28.13
CA ALA A 356 -15.49 -4.11 -28.10
C ALA A 356 -14.84 -4.07 -26.71
N GLU A 357 -14.91 -2.93 -26.01
CA GLU A 357 -14.34 -2.77 -24.67
C GLU A 357 -15.05 -3.68 -23.65
N THR A 358 -16.38 -3.68 -23.65
CA THR A 358 -17.18 -4.52 -22.74
C THR A 358 -16.91 -6.01 -23.01
N ARG A 359 -16.80 -6.42 -24.28
CA ARG A 359 -16.50 -7.81 -24.66
C ARG A 359 -15.09 -8.22 -24.30
N SER A 360 -14.08 -7.39 -24.56
CA SER A 360 -12.68 -7.68 -24.22
C SER A 360 -12.49 -7.82 -22.70
N ARG A 361 -13.10 -6.94 -21.91
CA ARG A 361 -13.11 -7.03 -20.43
C ARG A 361 -13.81 -8.32 -19.93
N ALA A 362 -14.94 -8.68 -20.52
CA ALA A 362 -15.63 -9.92 -20.15
C ALA A 362 -14.78 -11.16 -20.49
N LEU A 363 -14.16 -11.16 -21.68
CA LEU A 363 -13.26 -12.22 -22.12
C LEU A 363 -12.04 -12.36 -21.22
N PHE A 364 -11.44 -11.25 -20.83
CA PHE A 364 -10.32 -11.22 -19.89
C PHE A 364 -10.68 -11.88 -18.54
N VAL A 365 -11.80 -11.47 -17.94
CA VAL A 365 -12.23 -12.03 -16.65
C VAL A 365 -12.59 -13.51 -16.79
N LEU A 366 -13.17 -13.92 -17.92
CA LEU A 366 -13.49 -15.32 -18.21
C LEU A 366 -12.21 -16.15 -18.33
N ALA A 367 -11.20 -15.67 -19.08
CA ALA A 367 -9.91 -16.32 -19.21
C ALA A 367 -9.18 -16.45 -17.87
N GLN A 368 -9.24 -15.43 -17.01
CA GLN A 368 -8.73 -15.51 -15.63
C GLN A 368 -9.41 -16.62 -14.82
N ILE A 369 -10.73 -16.77 -14.92
CA ILE A 369 -11.47 -17.82 -14.22
C ILE A 369 -11.00 -19.19 -14.67
N GLU A 370 -10.84 -19.40 -15.96
CA GLU A 370 -10.37 -20.67 -16.52
C GLU A 370 -8.92 -20.97 -16.11
N THR A 371 -8.07 -19.94 -16.07
CA THR A 371 -6.68 -20.05 -15.62
C THR A 371 -6.59 -20.48 -14.15
N VAL A 372 -7.34 -19.82 -13.26
CA VAL A 372 -7.36 -20.17 -11.82
C VAL A 372 -7.99 -21.53 -11.58
N SER A 373 -8.98 -21.90 -12.42
CA SER A 373 -9.63 -23.22 -12.37
C SER A 373 -8.81 -24.33 -13.03
N ASN A 374 -7.61 -24.04 -13.55
CA ASN A 374 -6.72 -24.94 -14.26
C ASN A 374 -7.43 -25.68 -15.42
N LYS A 375 -8.21 -24.96 -16.23
CA LYS A 375 -8.97 -25.51 -17.34
C LYS A 375 -8.20 -25.38 -18.66
N PRO A 376 -8.29 -26.38 -19.57
CA PRO A 376 -7.61 -26.31 -20.88
C PRO A 376 -8.15 -25.18 -21.79
N THR A 377 -9.33 -24.66 -21.48
CA THR A 377 -9.97 -23.54 -22.20
C THR A 377 -9.29 -22.18 -21.93
N ALA A 378 -8.40 -22.08 -20.93
CA ALA A 378 -7.72 -20.83 -20.60
C ALA A 378 -6.88 -20.28 -21.76
N GLY A 379 -5.98 -21.11 -22.34
CA GLY A 379 -5.12 -20.69 -23.48
C GLY A 379 -5.94 -20.16 -24.67
N PRO A 380 -6.91 -20.91 -25.19
CA PRO A 380 -7.77 -20.46 -26.27
C PRO A 380 -8.54 -19.14 -25.99
N LEU A 381 -8.90 -18.84 -24.76
CA LEU A 381 -9.55 -17.57 -24.41
C LEU A 381 -8.57 -16.41 -24.42
N TRP A 382 -7.34 -16.62 -23.92
CA TRP A 382 -6.29 -15.61 -24.00
C TRP A 382 -5.89 -15.32 -25.45
N GLU A 383 -5.68 -16.35 -26.26
CA GLU A 383 -5.43 -16.23 -27.71
C GLU A 383 -6.54 -15.45 -28.43
N ALA A 384 -7.81 -15.75 -28.10
CA ALA A 384 -8.95 -15.05 -28.68
C ALA A 384 -8.98 -13.56 -28.30
N LEU A 385 -8.58 -13.23 -27.07
CA LEU A 385 -8.50 -11.84 -26.61
C LEU A 385 -7.41 -11.08 -27.39
N ALA A 386 -6.19 -11.59 -27.40
CA ALA A 386 -5.08 -10.96 -28.11
C ALA A 386 -5.37 -10.77 -29.60
N ARG A 387 -5.88 -11.82 -30.28
CA ARG A 387 -6.14 -11.80 -31.72
C ARG A 387 -7.33 -10.93 -32.14
N LYS A 388 -8.44 -10.94 -31.37
CA LYS A 388 -9.67 -10.23 -31.75
C LYS A 388 -9.73 -8.78 -31.27
N TYR A 389 -8.95 -8.45 -30.27
CA TYR A 389 -8.91 -7.13 -29.65
C TYR A 389 -7.46 -6.62 -29.47
N PRO A 390 -6.66 -6.56 -30.56
CA PRO A 390 -5.25 -6.16 -30.47
C PRO A 390 -5.06 -4.73 -29.96
N GLU A 391 -6.05 -3.87 -30.20
CA GLU A 391 -6.05 -2.47 -29.72
C GLU A 391 -6.57 -2.33 -28.28
N SER A 392 -6.96 -3.43 -27.64
CA SER A 392 -7.39 -3.39 -26.23
C SER A 392 -6.19 -3.17 -25.33
N PRO A 393 -6.30 -2.34 -24.28
CA PRO A 393 -5.24 -2.22 -23.26
C PRO A 393 -4.99 -3.52 -22.46
N LEU A 394 -5.70 -4.60 -22.81
CA LEU A 394 -5.57 -5.94 -22.22
C LEU A 394 -4.92 -6.93 -23.20
N ALA A 395 -4.44 -6.47 -24.36
CA ALA A 395 -3.88 -7.36 -25.37
C ALA A 395 -2.50 -7.92 -24.95
N ASP A 396 -1.67 -7.09 -24.35
CA ASP A 396 -0.37 -7.47 -23.79
C ASP A 396 -0.52 -8.43 -22.60
N ASP A 397 -1.46 -8.16 -21.68
CA ASP A 397 -1.88 -9.10 -20.65
C ASP A 397 -2.27 -10.46 -21.23
N ALA A 398 -3.04 -10.46 -22.33
CA ALA A 398 -3.49 -11.68 -22.95
C ALA A 398 -2.34 -12.52 -23.53
N LEU A 399 -1.38 -11.89 -24.21
CA LEU A 399 -0.16 -12.55 -24.69
C LEU A 399 0.64 -13.18 -23.54
N TYR A 400 0.81 -12.42 -22.45
CA TYR A 400 1.53 -12.91 -21.28
C TYR A 400 0.86 -14.13 -20.63
N TYR A 401 -0.44 -14.05 -20.37
CA TYR A 401 -1.16 -15.16 -19.73
C TYR A 401 -1.37 -16.36 -20.67
N GLU A 402 -1.41 -16.13 -21.99
CA GLU A 402 -1.36 -17.21 -22.98
C GLU A 402 -0.02 -17.94 -22.93
N ALA A 403 1.10 -17.21 -22.82
CA ALA A 403 2.43 -17.79 -22.65
C ALA A 403 2.51 -18.66 -21.37
N ILE A 404 1.93 -18.17 -20.24
CA ILE A 404 1.80 -18.96 -19.01
C ILE A 404 0.98 -20.24 -19.24
N ALA A 405 -0.09 -20.16 -20.02
CA ALA A 405 -0.91 -21.34 -20.35
C ALA A 405 -0.15 -22.34 -21.24
N ALA A 406 0.62 -21.85 -22.23
CA ALA A 406 1.50 -22.66 -23.07
C ALA A 406 2.55 -23.41 -22.25
N ARG A 407 3.22 -22.72 -21.30
CA ARG A 407 4.16 -23.37 -20.37
C ARG A 407 3.50 -24.49 -19.56
N ARG A 408 2.30 -24.29 -19.04
CA ARG A 408 1.53 -25.32 -18.30
C ARG A 408 1.16 -26.51 -19.19
N ALA A 409 0.93 -26.25 -20.48
CA ALA A 409 0.67 -27.28 -21.48
C ALA A 409 1.96 -27.99 -21.97
N SER A 410 3.14 -27.61 -21.43
CA SER A 410 4.45 -28.10 -21.86
C SER A 410 4.78 -27.79 -23.33
N ASP A 411 4.37 -26.59 -23.78
CA ASP A 411 4.66 -26.05 -25.11
C ASP A 411 5.64 -24.85 -25.00
N PRO A 412 6.95 -25.11 -24.86
CA PRO A 412 7.94 -24.06 -24.66
C PRO A 412 8.18 -23.21 -25.91
N GLU A 413 7.89 -23.72 -27.10
CA GLU A 413 8.05 -22.96 -28.35
C GLU A 413 6.98 -21.88 -28.45
N LYS A 414 5.71 -22.24 -28.17
CA LYS A 414 4.61 -21.28 -28.12
C LYS A 414 4.80 -20.26 -26.99
N GLU A 415 5.23 -20.71 -25.77
CA GLU A 415 5.54 -19.80 -24.67
C GLU A 415 6.55 -18.74 -25.12
N ARG A 416 7.64 -19.17 -25.72
CA ARG A 416 8.70 -18.27 -26.17
C ARG A 416 8.22 -17.30 -27.24
N ALA A 417 7.51 -17.78 -28.25
CA ALA A 417 7.01 -16.93 -29.33
C ALA A 417 6.10 -15.81 -28.82
N LEU A 418 5.21 -16.12 -27.88
CA LEU A 418 4.30 -15.15 -27.27
C LEU A 418 5.02 -14.12 -26.40
N LEU A 419 6.03 -14.54 -25.64
CA LEU A 419 6.83 -13.61 -24.82
C LEU A 419 7.75 -12.73 -25.69
N ASP A 420 8.34 -13.27 -26.77
CA ASP A 420 9.11 -12.49 -27.76
C ASP A 420 8.17 -11.47 -28.44
N ASP A 421 6.94 -11.85 -28.83
CA ASP A 421 5.93 -10.95 -29.40
C ASP A 421 5.56 -9.79 -28.45
N LEU A 422 5.32 -10.09 -27.17
CA LEU A 422 5.05 -9.08 -26.16
C LEU A 422 6.24 -8.10 -26.01
N VAL A 423 7.46 -8.62 -25.93
CA VAL A 423 8.67 -7.78 -25.74
C VAL A 423 8.90 -6.86 -26.94
N ASP A 424 8.67 -7.36 -28.17
CA ASP A 424 8.97 -6.64 -29.41
C ASP A 424 7.89 -5.63 -29.80
N HIS A 425 6.60 -5.95 -29.57
CA HIS A 425 5.47 -5.13 -30.02
C HIS A 425 4.77 -4.33 -28.92
N HIS A 426 5.02 -4.63 -27.64
CA HIS A 426 4.44 -3.90 -26.51
C HIS A 426 5.53 -3.33 -25.56
N PRO A 427 6.34 -2.36 -26.05
CA PRO A 427 7.47 -1.83 -25.26
C PRO A 427 7.06 -1.12 -23.97
N ASP A 428 5.83 -0.58 -23.92
CA ASP A 428 5.27 0.15 -22.77
C ASP A 428 4.46 -0.77 -21.81
N SER A 429 4.39 -2.07 -22.10
CA SER A 429 3.70 -3.03 -21.22
C SER A 429 4.37 -3.12 -19.85
N ASP A 430 3.59 -3.07 -18.80
CA ASP A 430 4.05 -3.29 -17.42
C ASP A 430 4.48 -4.75 -17.16
N LEU A 431 4.10 -5.68 -18.05
CA LEU A 431 4.52 -7.09 -18.02
C LEU A 431 5.79 -7.37 -18.83
N ARG A 432 6.32 -6.38 -19.56
CA ARG A 432 7.50 -6.55 -20.39
C ARG A 432 8.73 -7.03 -19.62
N ALA A 433 8.96 -6.45 -18.44
CA ALA A 433 10.07 -6.84 -17.58
C ALA A 433 9.96 -8.31 -17.12
N ASP A 434 8.76 -8.74 -16.76
CA ASP A 434 8.50 -10.14 -16.38
C ASP A 434 8.62 -11.08 -17.58
N ALA A 435 8.22 -10.66 -18.80
CA ALA A 435 8.39 -11.42 -20.01
C ALA A 435 9.87 -11.65 -20.34
N LEU A 436 10.70 -10.59 -20.28
CA LEU A 436 12.16 -10.69 -20.46
C LEU A 436 12.80 -11.66 -19.46
N PHE A 437 12.41 -11.56 -18.18
CA PHE A 437 12.95 -12.47 -17.18
C PHE A 437 12.50 -13.91 -17.40
N ARG A 438 11.27 -14.17 -17.85
CA ARG A 438 10.79 -15.51 -18.19
C ARG A 438 11.51 -16.12 -19.40
N LEU A 439 11.80 -15.32 -20.41
CA LEU A 439 12.61 -15.74 -21.55
C LEU A 439 14.04 -16.19 -21.12
N PHE A 440 14.66 -15.41 -20.23
CA PHE A 440 15.93 -15.82 -19.58
C PHE A 440 15.74 -17.09 -18.77
N TRP A 441 14.71 -17.15 -17.90
CA TRP A 441 14.47 -18.25 -16.99
C TRP A 441 14.22 -19.58 -17.70
N ALA A 442 13.57 -19.55 -18.87
CA ALA A 442 13.39 -20.72 -19.71
C ALA A 442 14.75 -21.29 -20.16
N GLN A 443 15.70 -20.43 -20.56
CA GLN A 443 17.05 -20.91 -20.92
C GLN A 443 17.84 -21.42 -19.70
N TRP A 444 17.64 -20.81 -18.54
CA TRP A 444 18.22 -21.28 -17.28
C TRP A 444 17.76 -22.70 -16.96
N THR A 445 16.46 -22.94 -16.98
CA THR A 445 15.87 -24.27 -16.67
C THR A 445 16.23 -25.34 -17.70
N ASP A 446 16.47 -24.94 -18.97
CA ASP A 446 16.93 -25.82 -20.05
C ASP A 446 18.44 -26.13 -19.99
N GLY A 447 19.16 -25.64 -18.98
CA GLY A 447 20.61 -25.83 -18.85
C GLY A 447 21.45 -25.01 -19.85
N ARG A 448 20.88 -23.98 -20.46
CA ARG A 448 21.52 -23.09 -21.43
C ARG A 448 21.56 -21.63 -20.99
N PRO A 449 21.92 -21.31 -19.72
CA PRO A 449 21.71 -20.00 -19.12
C PRO A 449 22.40 -18.86 -19.87
N ARG A 450 23.54 -19.11 -20.50
CA ARG A 450 24.26 -18.07 -21.27
C ARG A 450 23.53 -17.59 -22.52
N GLN A 451 22.69 -18.43 -23.13
CA GLN A 451 21.85 -18.01 -24.25
C GLN A 451 20.78 -17.00 -23.82
N GLY A 452 20.46 -16.97 -22.52
CA GLY A 452 19.52 -16.04 -21.90
C GLY A 452 20.09 -14.66 -21.56
N LEU A 453 21.40 -14.45 -21.60
CA LEU A 453 22.05 -13.20 -21.16
C LEU A 453 21.51 -11.97 -21.88
N ARG A 454 21.19 -12.09 -23.19
CA ARG A 454 20.64 -10.99 -23.99
C ARG A 454 19.37 -10.39 -23.39
N TRP A 455 18.50 -11.19 -22.78
CA TRP A 455 17.27 -10.70 -22.16
C TRP A 455 17.54 -10.05 -20.80
N LEU A 456 18.55 -10.52 -20.07
CA LEU A 456 19.00 -9.84 -18.85
C LEU A 456 19.63 -8.48 -19.18
N ASP A 457 20.38 -8.37 -20.29
CA ASP A 457 20.95 -7.10 -20.73
C ASP A 457 19.85 -6.10 -21.14
N GLN A 458 18.80 -6.57 -21.83
CA GLN A 458 17.62 -5.76 -22.16
C GLN A 458 16.87 -5.34 -20.89
N LEU A 459 16.70 -6.25 -19.93
CA LEU A 459 16.04 -5.98 -18.66
C LEU A 459 16.81 -4.94 -17.84
N ALA A 460 18.15 -5.02 -17.83
CA ALA A 460 19.01 -4.05 -17.14
C ALA A 460 19.01 -2.66 -17.79
N ALA A 461 18.77 -2.59 -19.10
CA ALA A 461 18.75 -1.34 -19.89
C ALA A 461 17.33 -0.72 -19.98
N GLY A 462 16.31 -1.38 -19.48
CA GLY A 462 14.92 -0.93 -19.57
C GLY A 462 14.64 0.36 -18.78
N PRO A 463 13.59 1.12 -19.17
CA PRO A 463 13.15 2.28 -18.40
C PRO A 463 12.61 1.79 -17.04
N GLU A 464 13.22 2.25 -15.97
CA GLU A 464 12.90 1.75 -14.64
C GLU A 464 12.09 2.70 -13.80
N SER A 465 10.96 2.22 -13.30
CA SER A 465 10.22 2.90 -12.26
C SER A 465 10.84 2.69 -10.87
N ASP A 466 11.50 1.55 -10.60
CA ASP A 466 11.91 1.20 -9.23
C ASP A 466 13.28 0.53 -9.02
N GLY A 467 14.04 0.25 -10.05
CA GLY A 467 15.37 -0.37 -10.00
C GLY A 467 15.40 -1.86 -9.62
N TYR A 468 14.26 -2.46 -9.33
CA TYR A 468 14.18 -3.88 -8.97
C TYR A 468 14.59 -4.78 -10.14
N GLU A 469 14.19 -4.42 -11.35
CA GLU A 469 14.47 -5.22 -12.55
C GLU A 469 15.96 -5.15 -12.94
N GLU A 470 16.60 -3.99 -12.79
CA GLU A 470 18.04 -3.87 -12.97
C GLU A 470 18.80 -4.70 -11.94
N GLU A 471 18.38 -4.66 -10.68
CA GLU A 471 18.99 -5.48 -9.62
C GLU A 471 18.85 -6.97 -9.90
N ARG A 472 17.66 -7.41 -10.33
CA ARG A 472 17.36 -8.80 -10.74
C ARG A 472 18.24 -9.22 -11.90
N ALA A 473 18.31 -8.40 -12.94
CA ALA A 473 19.09 -8.68 -14.13
C ALA A 473 20.59 -8.79 -13.84
N ARG A 474 21.16 -7.83 -13.10
CA ARG A 474 22.59 -7.85 -12.74
C ARG A 474 22.94 -9.03 -11.86
N TYR A 475 22.10 -9.36 -10.85
CA TYR A 475 22.34 -10.54 -10.02
C TYR A 475 22.37 -11.83 -10.84
N TRP A 476 21.38 -12.06 -11.69
CA TRP A 476 21.28 -13.27 -12.48
C TRP A 476 22.34 -13.32 -13.59
N ARG A 477 22.72 -12.18 -14.16
CA ARG A 477 23.85 -12.09 -15.09
C ARG A 477 25.16 -12.52 -14.42
N ALA A 478 25.45 -11.96 -13.25
CA ALA A 478 26.63 -12.37 -12.47
C ALA A 478 26.57 -13.85 -12.14
N ARG A 479 25.40 -14.36 -11.74
CA ARG A 479 25.19 -15.77 -11.41
C ARG A 479 25.49 -16.70 -12.58
N VAL A 480 25.06 -16.33 -13.79
CA VAL A 480 25.32 -17.07 -15.03
C VAL A 480 26.81 -17.03 -15.42
N LEU A 481 27.43 -15.85 -15.31
CA LEU A 481 28.81 -15.65 -15.68
C LEU A 481 29.82 -16.36 -14.77
N LEU A 482 29.43 -16.64 -13.53
CA LEU A 482 30.25 -17.43 -12.57
C LEU A 482 30.21 -18.92 -12.84
N GLU A 483 29.25 -19.44 -13.60
CA GLU A 483 29.19 -20.84 -13.96
C GLU A 483 30.17 -21.18 -15.11
N PRO A 484 31.12 -22.15 -14.91
CA PRO A 484 32.04 -22.55 -15.95
C PRO A 484 31.29 -23.12 -17.16
N GLN A 485 31.76 -22.82 -18.37
CA GLN A 485 31.26 -23.47 -19.59
C GLN A 485 32.29 -24.47 -20.16
N ALA A 486 31.77 -25.54 -20.72
CA ALA A 486 32.59 -26.50 -21.44
C ALA A 486 33.23 -25.81 -22.67
N GLY A 487 34.54 -25.93 -22.82
CA GLY A 487 35.30 -25.35 -23.94
C GLY A 487 35.61 -23.85 -23.81
N GLU A 488 35.26 -23.22 -22.68
CA GLU A 488 35.59 -21.82 -22.41
C GLU A 488 37.09 -21.62 -22.21
N THR A 489 37.69 -20.64 -22.89
CA THR A 489 39.10 -20.31 -22.69
C THR A 489 39.33 -19.63 -21.34
N ASP A 490 40.55 -19.75 -20.78
CA ASP A 490 40.89 -19.08 -19.51
C ASP A 490 40.71 -17.57 -19.57
N ALA A 491 41.01 -16.93 -20.71
CA ALA A 491 40.81 -15.50 -20.93
C ALA A 491 39.29 -15.14 -20.91
N ALA A 492 38.45 -15.94 -21.58
CA ALA A 492 37.00 -15.73 -21.57
C ALA A 492 36.39 -15.89 -20.17
N ARG A 493 36.84 -16.93 -19.45
CA ARG A 493 36.45 -17.18 -18.06
C ARG A 493 36.88 -16.06 -17.12
N ALA A 494 38.10 -15.53 -17.27
CA ALA A 494 38.59 -14.42 -16.49
C ALA A 494 37.73 -13.13 -16.75
N SER A 495 37.43 -12.85 -18.02
CA SER A 495 36.57 -11.72 -18.41
C SER A 495 35.13 -11.84 -17.86
N ALA A 496 34.54 -13.04 -17.97
CA ALA A 496 33.21 -13.33 -17.41
C ALA A 496 33.17 -13.14 -15.89
N ARG A 497 34.22 -13.64 -15.20
CA ARG A 497 34.36 -13.50 -13.75
C ARG A 497 34.49 -12.04 -13.30
N GLU A 498 35.24 -11.20 -14.05
CA GLU A 498 35.39 -9.80 -13.75
C GLU A 498 34.07 -9.01 -13.97
N THR A 499 33.33 -9.34 -15.03
CA THR A 499 31.98 -8.76 -15.26
C THR A 499 31.04 -9.13 -14.11
N ALA A 500 31.02 -10.41 -13.71
CA ALA A 500 30.20 -10.86 -12.59
C ALA A 500 30.58 -10.14 -11.28
N ARG A 501 31.87 -9.98 -11.03
CA ARG A 501 32.38 -9.26 -9.86
C ARG A 501 31.91 -7.80 -9.84
N THR A 502 31.98 -7.14 -10.99
CA THR A 502 31.49 -5.75 -11.14
C THR A 502 30.01 -5.64 -10.82
N ASP A 503 29.16 -6.54 -11.32
CA ASP A 503 27.72 -6.57 -11.04
C ASP A 503 27.45 -6.83 -9.55
N LEU A 504 28.15 -7.77 -8.93
CA LEU A 504 27.98 -8.07 -7.49
C LEU A 504 28.39 -6.88 -6.62
N ILE A 505 29.52 -6.21 -6.93
CA ILE A 505 29.97 -5.03 -6.21
C ILE A 505 28.95 -3.90 -6.35
N TRP A 506 28.42 -3.67 -7.56
CA TRP A 506 27.40 -2.65 -7.80
C TRP A 506 26.15 -2.89 -6.93
N LEU A 507 25.70 -4.15 -6.80
CA LEU A 507 24.57 -4.53 -5.95
C LEU A 507 24.89 -4.32 -4.47
N VAL A 508 26.05 -4.79 -3.99
CA VAL A 508 26.40 -4.73 -2.57
C VAL A 508 26.67 -3.30 -2.09
N GLU A 509 27.35 -2.48 -2.88
CA GLU A 509 27.66 -1.10 -2.53
C GLU A 509 26.45 -0.17 -2.73
N GLY A 510 25.78 -0.31 -3.86
CA GLY A 510 24.71 0.61 -4.27
C GLY A 510 23.31 0.21 -3.79
N ARG A 511 23.07 -1.05 -3.43
CA ARG A 511 21.73 -1.62 -3.14
C ARG A 511 21.70 -2.53 -1.90
N PRO A 512 22.36 -2.16 -0.79
CA PRO A 512 22.53 -3.07 0.38
C PRO A 512 21.22 -3.41 1.10
N LEU A 513 20.16 -2.60 0.91
CA LEU A 513 18.85 -2.80 1.54
C LEU A 513 17.86 -3.53 0.62
N THR A 514 18.34 -4.28 -0.39
CA THR A 514 17.50 -4.98 -1.34
C THR A 514 17.71 -6.48 -1.30
N TYR A 515 16.75 -7.24 -1.84
CA TYR A 515 16.83 -8.70 -1.88
C TYR A 515 18.04 -9.17 -2.69
N TYR A 516 18.25 -8.60 -3.88
CA TYR A 516 19.40 -8.99 -4.72
C TYR A 516 20.72 -8.46 -4.19
N GLY A 517 20.74 -7.33 -3.49
CA GLY A 517 21.91 -6.87 -2.74
C GLY A 517 22.34 -7.85 -1.64
N LEU A 518 21.37 -8.43 -0.91
CA LEU A 518 21.60 -9.46 0.07
C LEU A 518 22.19 -10.74 -0.56
N LEU A 519 21.59 -11.21 -1.66
CA LEU A 519 22.11 -12.40 -2.36
C LEU A 519 23.50 -12.16 -2.96
N ALA A 520 23.70 -10.96 -3.53
CA ALA A 520 24.99 -10.55 -4.10
C ALA A 520 26.09 -10.51 -3.06
N HIS A 521 25.78 -10.06 -1.83
CA HIS A 521 26.75 -10.09 -0.73
C HIS A 521 27.24 -11.50 -0.44
N GLY A 522 26.34 -12.48 -0.32
CA GLY A 522 26.72 -13.87 -0.11
C GLY A 522 27.63 -14.40 -1.25
N ARG A 523 27.32 -14.06 -2.50
CA ARG A 523 28.13 -14.45 -3.66
C ARG A 523 29.49 -13.74 -3.70
N LEU A 524 29.53 -12.47 -3.31
CA LEU A 524 30.79 -11.73 -3.25
C LEU A 524 31.73 -12.28 -2.19
N VAL A 525 31.18 -12.69 -1.03
CA VAL A 525 31.97 -13.37 0.02
C VAL A 525 32.61 -14.66 -0.50
N GLU A 526 31.91 -15.45 -1.34
CA GLU A 526 32.44 -16.65 -1.97
C GLU A 526 33.48 -16.33 -3.06
N LEU A 527 33.27 -15.28 -3.85
CA LEU A 527 34.07 -14.91 -5.02
C LEU A 527 35.33 -14.14 -4.66
N ASP A 528 35.20 -13.15 -3.77
CA ASP A 528 36.26 -12.18 -3.40
C ASP A 528 36.03 -11.74 -1.93
N PRO A 529 36.42 -12.60 -0.95
CA PRO A 529 36.18 -12.32 0.47
C PRO A 529 36.86 -11.04 0.97
N ASP A 530 38.01 -10.67 0.40
CA ASP A 530 38.71 -9.43 0.77
C ASP A 530 37.93 -8.20 0.34
N ARG A 531 37.35 -8.23 -0.86
CA ARG A 531 36.51 -7.14 -1.36
C ARG A 531 35.20 -7.07 -0.59
N ALA A 532 34.57 -8.21 -0.30
CA ALA A 532 33.36 -8.26 0.53
C ALA A 532 33.62 -7.60 1.90
N ARG A 533 34.72 -7.97 2.55
CA ARG A 533 35.14 -7.38 3.84
C ARG A 533 35.45 -5.88 3.72
N ALA A 534 36.09 -5.45 2.64
CA ALA A 534 36.36 -4.02 2.39
C ALA A 534 35.07 -3.20 2.27
N VAL A 535 34.05 -3.75 1.59
CA VAL A 535 32.71 -3.14 1.47
C VAL A 535 32.02 -3.09 2.83
N GLU A 536 32.06 -4.14 3.64
CA GLU A 536 31.51 -4.14 5.00
C GLU A 536 32.16 -3.05 5.86
N LEU A 537 33.49 -2.98 5.88
CA LEU A 537 34.22 -1.96 6.63
C LEU A 537 33.92 -0.52 6.18
N ALA A 538 33.71 -0.31 4.87
CA ALA A 538 33.31 0.98 4.36
C ALA A 538 31.88 1.34 4.79
N ARG A 539 30.96 0.38 4.83
CA ARG A 539 29.59 0.53 5.33
C ARG A 539 29.56 0.83 6.82
N ASP A 540 30.35 0.14 7.63
CA ASP A 540 30.48 0.39 9.07
C ASP A 540 30.90 1.84 9.37
N ARG A 541 31.87 2.35 8.62
CA ARG A 541 32.29 3.77 8.73
C ARG A 541 31.15 4.75 8.40
N LEU A 542 30.35 4.45 7.37
CA LEU A 542 29.19 5.25 7.02
C LEU A 542 28.12 5.21 8.11
N LEU A 543 27.91 4.07 8.77
CA LEU A 543 26.95 3.92 9.88
C LEU A 543 27.41 4.64 11.16
N GLN A 544 28.72 4.86 11.35
CA GLN A 544 29.28 5.60 12.49
C GLN A 544 29.08 7.11 12.40
N SER A 545 28.81 7.67 11.21
CA SER A 545 28.52 9.10 11.09
C SER A 545 27.14 9.41 11.68
N PRO A 546 26.98 10.41 12.55
CA PRO A 546 25.68 10.71 13.13
C PRO A 546 24.65 11.14 12.06
N PRO A 547 23.37 10.80 12.22
CA PRO A 547 22.33 11.36 11.35
C PRO A 547 22.27 12.89 11.53
N PRO A 548 21.74 13.64 10.55
CA PRO A 548 21.60 15.09 10.66
C PRO A 548 20.77 15.43 11.91
N PRO A 549 21.21 16.39 12.75
CA PRO A 549 20.55 16.72 14.01
C PRO A 549 19.18 17.37 13.80
N ALA A 550 18.97 18.00 12.64
CA ALA A 550 17.75 18.66 12.25
C ALA A 550 17.46 18.39 10.77
N LEU A 551 16.22 18.56 10.34
CA LEU A 551 15.75 18.46 8.97
C LEU A 551 15.11 19.77 8.55
N HIS A 552 15.41 20.25 7.34
CA HIS A 552 14.82 21.47 6.83
C HIS A 552 13.41 21.22 6.29
N ALA A 553 12.50 22.13 6.61
CA ALA A 553 11.13 22.06 6.13
C ALA A 553 11.00 22.35 4.62
N GLY A 554 11.98 23.04 4.02
CA GLY A 554 12.02 23.35 2.61
C GLY A 554 10.74 23.98 2.09
N THR A 555 10.21 23.46 1.00
CA THR A 555 8.96 23.91 0.38
C THR A 555 7.73 23.77 1.28
N LEU A 556 7.82 22.98 2.35
CA LEU A 556 6.72 22.76 3.31
C LEU A 556 6.74 23.76 4.48
N ALA A 557 7.72 24.65 4.58
CA ALA A 557 7.90 25.54 5.74
C ALA A 557 6.71 26.45 6.06
N ARG A 558 5.85 26.73 5.07
CA ARG A 558 4.66 27.58 5.20
C ARG A 558 3.36 26.78 5.17
N ASP A 559 3.42 25.45 5.10
CA ASP A 559 2.22 24.63 5.15
C ASP A 559 1.58 24.71 6.55
N PRO A 560 0.32 25.15 6.67
CA PRO A 560 -0.33 25.35 7.97
C PRO A 560 -0.46 24.03 8.74
N HIS A 561 -0.64 22.91 8.04
CA HIS A 561 -0.77 21.59 8.66
C HIS A 561 0.56 21.10 9.24
N LEU A 562 1.70 21.43 8.57
CA LEU A 562 3.02 21.14 9.13
C LEU A 562 3.22 21.87 10.47
N LEU A 563 2.91 23.16 10.49
CA LEU A 563 3.08 23.98 11.69
C LEU A 563 2.14 23.53 12.82
N ALA A 564 0.89 23.23 12.51
CA ALA A 564 -0.07 22.68 13.46
C ALA A 564 0.33 21.31 13.99
N ALA A 565 0.86 20.43 13.13
CA ALA A 565 1.34 19.10 13.53
C ALA A 565 2.50 19.19 14.54
N ILE A 566 3.46 20.10 14.32
CA ILE A 566 4.58 20.32 15.23
C ILE A 566 4.06 20.77 16.60
N GLU A 567 3.18 21.77 16.64
CA GLU A 567 2.60 22.28 17.89
C GLU A 567 1.83 21.20 18.65
N LEU A 568 1.05 20.38 17.94
CA LEU A 568 0.31 19.27 18.55
C LEU A 568 1.22 18.18 19.12
N LEU A 569 2.33 17.85 18.42
CA LEU A 569 3.34 16.94 18.96
C LEU A 569 3.97 17.48 20.23
N ARG A 570 4.29 18.79 20.27
CA ARG A 570 4.85 19.45 21.45
C ARG A 570 3.88 19.49 22.64
N LEU A 571 2.58 19.53 22.35
CA LEU A 571 1.50 19.38 23.35
C LEU A 571 1.24 17.94 23.75
N GLY A 572 1.88 16.94 23.13
CA GLY A 572 1.65 15.52 23.38
C GLY A 572 0.37 14.96 22.77
N LEU A 573 -0.27 15.70 21.84
CA LEU A 573 -1.53 15.36 21.18
C LEU A 573 -1.25 14.59 19.88
N LYS A 574 -0.77 13.35 20.04
CA LYS A 574 -0.25 12.52 18.93
C LYS A 574 -1.29 12.17 17.87
N ASN A 575 -2.51 11.83 18.28
CA ASN A 575 -3.57 11.45 17.33
C ASN A 575 -4.01 12.64 16.47
N GLU A 576 -4.11 13.81 17.07
CA GLU A 576 -4.45 15.05 16.38
C GLU A 576 -3.32 15.49 15.46
N ALA A 577 -2.07 15.34 15.89
CA ALA A 577 -0.90 15.60 15.06
C ALA A 577 -0.89 14.70 13.81
N ALA A 578 -1.21 13.41 13.95
CA ALA A 578 -1.27 12.49 12.82
C ALA A 578 -2.32 12.93 11.77
N LYS A 579 -3.45 13.50 12.19
CA LYS A 579 -4.44 14.07 11.26
C LYS A 579 -3.85 15.25 10.47
N GLU A 580 -3.22 16.19 11.17
CA GLU A 580 -2.57 17.35 10.50
C GLU A 580 -1.46 16.88 9.55
N ILE A 581 -0.60 15.94 9.96
CA ILE A 581 0.45 15.39 9.09
C ILE A 581 -0.16 14.78 7.81
N SER A 582 -1.31 14.13 7.92
CA SER A 582 -2.00 13.53 6.77
C SER A 582 -2.54 14.58 5.78
N ALA A 583 -2.79 15.79 6.24
CA ALA A 583 -3.31 16.91 5.46
C ALA A 583 -2.22 17.76 4.80
N ILE A 584 -0.94 17.57 5.15
CA ILE A 584 0.18 18.30 4.52
C ILE A 584 0.18 18.06 3.00
N ASP A 585 0.18 19.14 2.22
CA ASP A 585 0.38 19.05 0.77
C ASP A 585 1.84 18.78 0.44
N ARG A 586 2.15 17.53 0.12
CA ARG A 586 3.51 17.10 -0.22
C ARG A 586 3.88 17.30 -1.69
N SER A 587 2.95 17.78 -2.52
CA SER A 587 3.17 17.96 -3.96
C SER A 587 4.35 18.88 -4.27
N PRO A 588 4.55 20.02 -3.57
CA PRO A 588 5.72 20.87 -3.81
C PRO A 588 7.05 20.17 -3.53
N ALA A 589 7.12 19.37 -2.47
CA ALA A 589 8.33 18.61 -2.12
C ALA A 589 8.60 17.48 -3.13
N ARG A 590 7.55 16.77 -3.59
CA ARG A 590 7.70 15.75 -4.65
C ARG A 590 8.24 16.35 -5.95
N SER A 591 7.74 17.52 -6.33
CA SER A 591 8.15 18.21 -7.56
C SER A 591 9.57 18.78 -7.50
N ALA A 592 10.13 18.97 -6.31
CA ALA A 592 11.46 19.51 -6.09
C ALA A 592 12.61 18.47 -6.30
N GLY A 593 12.28 17.21 -6.62
CA GLY A 593 13.28 16.17 -6.82
C GLY A 593 14.13 15.91 -5.57
N GLU A 594 15.46 15.91 -5.69
CA GLU A 594 16.35 15.63 -4.55
C GLU A 594 16.25 16.68 -3.43
N ALA A 595 15.98 17.94 -3.75
CA ALA A 595 15.74 18.98 -2.75
C ALA A 595 14.48 18.72 -1.90
N GLY A 596 13.57 17.89 -2.38
CA GLY A 596 12.37 17.46 -1.65
C GLY A 596 12.61 16.32 -0.67
N TYR A 597 13.76 15.63 -0.71
CA TYR A 597 13.98 14.47 0.16
C TYR A 597 14.01 14.81 1.63
N GLU A 598 14.59 15.93 1.99
CA GLU A 598 14.69 16.35 3.39
C GLU A 598 13.33 16.75 3.98
N PRO A 599 12.50 17.59 3.34
CA PRO A 599 11.13 17.86 3.76
C PRO A 599 10.24 16.61 3.87
N LEU A 600 10.36 15.69 2.92
CA LEU A 600 9.62 14.43 2.97
C LEU A 600 10.09 13.50 4.09
N THR A 601 11.41 13.50 4.39
CA THR A 601 11.96 12.79 5.56
C THR A 601 11.43 13.38 6.86
N LEU A 602 11.31 14.73 6.93
CA LEU A 602 10.68 15.39 8.08
C LEU A 602 9.22 14.94 8.28
N VAL A 603 8.43 14.85 7.22
CA VAL A 603 7.04 14.34 7.31
C VAL A 603 7.01 12.91 7.87
N ALA A 604 7.90 12.04 7.41
CA ALA A 604 8.02 10.68 7.94
C ALA A 604 8.43 10.66 9.43
N GLU A 605 9.35 11.55 9.83
CA GLU A 605 9.76 11.74 11.23
C GLU A 605 8.58 12.17 12.11
N LEU A 606 7.78 13.12 11.66
CA LEU A 606 6.60 13.59 12.39
C LEU A 606 5.57 12.47 12.58
N TYR A 607 5.30 11.65 11.55
CA TYR A 607 4.48 10.46 11.70
C TYR A 607 5.05 9.48 12.74
N SER A 608 6.35 9.22 12.69
CA SER A 608 7.01 8.35 13.67
C SER A 608 6.84 8.87 15.10
N ARG A 609 7.00 10.17 15.31
CA ARG A 609 6.79 10.82 16.62
C ARG A 609 5.35 10.81 17.09
N ALA A 610 4.41 10.87 16.15
CA ALA A 610 2.98 10.67 16.42
C ALA A 610 2.64 9.21 16.79
N GLY A 611 3.59 8.27 16.61
CA GLY A 611 3.37 6.85 16.80
C GLY A 611 2.71 6.14 15.60
N ASP A 612 2.56 6.84 14.49
CA ASP A 612 2.00 6.30 13.24
C ASP A 612 3.13 5.76 12.35
N LEU A 613 3.69 4.63 12.77
CA LEU A 613 4.81 3.98 12.08
C LEU A 613 4.43 3.49 10.68
N ARG A 614 3.16 3.14 10.47
CA ARG A 614 2.64 2.72 9.17
C ARG A 614 2.76 3.84 8.13
N ASN A 615 2.30 5.04 8.45
CA ASN A 615 2.37 6.18 7.55
C ASN A 615 3.80 6.72 7.41
N ALA A 616 4.61 6.70 8.49
CA ALA A 616 6.04 7.00 8.41
C ALA A 616 6.75 6.12 7.38
N HIS A 617 6.55 4.80 7.49
CA HIS A 617 7.06 3.82 6.53
C HIS A 617 6.53 4.05 5.10
N ALA A 618 5.23 4.36 4.96
CA ALA A 618 4.61 4.58 3.66
C ALA A 618 5.23 5.77 2.91
N VAL A 619 5.47 6.91 3.60
CA VAL A 619 6.14 8.08 3.01
C VAL A 619 7.52 7.69 2.48
N VAL A 620 8.34 7.01 3.30
CA VAL A 620 9.69 6.62 2.88
C VAL A 620 9.65 5.63 1.71
N ARG A 621 8.78 4.63 1.77
CA ARG A 621 8.68 3.60 0.74
C ARG A 621 8.20 4.14 -0.62
N ILE A 622 7.30 5.11 -0.60
CA ILE A 622 6.67 5.62 -1.82
C ILE A 622 7.43 6.83 -2.36
N GLU A 623 7.75 7.79 -1.50
CA GLU A 623 8.24 9.11 -1.91
C GLU A 623 9.77 9.25 -1.82
N LEU A 624 10.45 8.45 -0.98
CA LEU A 624 11.90 8.48 -0.78
C LEU A 624 12.61 7.19 -1.27
N ARG A 625 11.98 6.44 -2.16
CA ARG A 625 12.52 5.18 -2.68
C ARG A 625 13.93 5.34 -3.29
N SER A 626 14.15 6.40 -4.07
CA SER A 626 15.45 6.69 -4.68
C SER A 626 16.54 6.98 -3.65
N LEU A 627 16.20 7.64 -2.55
CA LEU A 627 17.11 7.89 -1.43
C LEU A 627 17.52 6.57 -0.72
N LEU A 628 16.59 5.63 -0.56
CA LEU A 628 16.89 4.31 0.04
C LEU A 628 17.80 3.44 -0.80
N ARG A 629 17.88 3.67 -2.12
CA ARG A 629 18.78 2.92 -3.01
C ARG A 629 20.25 3.26 -2.81
N LYS A 630 20.56 4.44 -2.28
CA LYS A 630 21.94 4.89 -2.03
C LYS A 630 22.11 5.28 -0.55
N PRO A 631 22.12 4.32 0.38
CA PRO A 631 22.05 4.60 1.82
C PRO A 631 23.34 5.21 2.41
N GLY A 632 24.25 5.70 1.59
CA GLY A 632 25.55 6.27 2.02
C GLY A 632 25.48 7.63 2.70
N SER A 633 24.41 8.43 2.49
CA SER A 633 24.27 9.74 3.13
C SER A 633 23.61 9.65 4.51
N ALA A 634 23.88 10.63 5.38
CA ALA A 634 23.25 10.73 6.69
C ALA A 634 21.71 10.83 6.59
N LEU A 635 21.19 11.54 5.58
CA LEU A 635 19.77 11.66 5.30
C LEU A 635 19.16 10.31 4.88
N ALA A 636 19.84 9.59 3.97
CA ALA A 636 19.38 8.26 3.52
C ALA A 636 19.31 7.26 4.70
N ARG A 637 20.25 7.33 5.62
CA ARG A 637 20.22 6.48 6.83
C ARG A 637 19.07 6.84 7.77
N ARG A 638 18.81 8.14 7.96
CA ARG A 638 17.64 8.58 8.75
C ARG A 638 16.34 8.10 8.12
N ALA A 639 16.18 8.25 6.81
CA ALA A 639 15.04 7.72 6.07
C ALA A 639 14.93 6.19 6.19
N ALA A 640 16.06 5.47 6.09
CA ALA A 640 16.06 4.03 6.26
C ALA A 640 15.64 3.60 7.69
N ALA A 641 16.08 4.29 8.73
CA ALA A 641 15.63 4.03 10.11
C ALA A 641 14.12 4.26 10.28
N LEU A 642 13.56 5.26 9.60
CA LEU A 642 12.10 5.50 9.58
C LEU A 642 11.34 4.43 8.78
N ALA A 643 11.97 3.85 7.75
CA ALA A 643 11.39 2.72 7.00
C ALA A 643 11.48 1.39 7.74
N TYR A 644 12.44 1.24 8.63
CA TYR A 644 12.73 0.01 9.40
C TYR A 644 12.82 0.30 10.91
N PRO A 645 11.76 0.82 11.56
CA PRO A 645 11.80 1.18 12.97
C PRO A 645 11.84 -0.06 13.88
N LEU A 646 12.58 0.04 15.00
CA LEU A 646 12.63 -0.99 16.05
C LEU A 646 11.39 -0.91 16.97
N ALA A 647 10.20 -1.11 16.42
CA ALA A 647 8.98 -1.16 17.22
C ALA A 647 8.84 -2.48 17.97
N PHE A 648 8.32 -2.46 19.19
CA PHE A 648 8.08 -3.63 20.02
C PHE A 648 9.35 -4.48 20.28
N ARG A 649 10.52 -3.84 20.27
CA ARG A 649 11.80 -4.53 20.26
C ARG A 649 12.01 -5.43 21.48
N GLU A 650 11.66 -4.98 22.67
CA GLU A 650 11.80 -5.74 23.92
C GLU A 650 10.97 -7.05 23.88
N GLN A 651 9.72 -6.95 23.43
CA GLN A 651 8.83 -8.11 23.29
C GLN A 651 9.35 -9.08 22.22
N ILE A 652 9.86 -8.54 21.10
CA ILE A 652 10.43 -9.34 20.02
C ILE A 652 11.67 -10.08 20.49
N GLU A 653 12.58 -9.44 21.19
CA GLU A 653 13.80 -10.08 21.72
C GLU A 653 13.47 -11.20 22.70
N HIS A 654 12.57 -10.94 23.64
CA HIS A 654 12.13 -11.94 24.59
C HIS A 654 11.50 -13.18 23.93
N VAL A 655 10.63 -12.97 22.96
CA VAL A 655 9.99 -14.07 22.23
C VAL A 655 10.99 -14.79 21.32
N SER A 656 11.89 -14.07 20.68
CA SER A 656 12.90 -14.62 19.78
C SER A 656 13.89 -15.52 20.49
N GLU A 657 14.30 -15.16 21.72
CA GLU A 657 15.12 -16.02 22.56
C GLU A 657 14.42 -17.35 22.86
N THR A 658 13.16 -17.29 23.30
CA THR A 658 12.37 -18.49 23.63
C THR A 658 12.09 -19.35 22.38
N ALA A 659 11.86 -18.72 21.23
CA ALA A 659 11.53 -19.39 19.96
C ALA A 659 12.79 -19.82 19.17
N ALA A 660 14.00 -19.50 19.64
CA ALA A 660 15.28 -19.74 19.00
C ALA A 660 15.36 -19.24 17.55
N ILE A 661 14.91 -17.99 17.33
CA ILE A 661 14.96 -17.31 16.02
C ILE A 661 15.69 -15.98 16.11
N PRO A 662 16.29 -15.48 15.03
CA PRO A 662 16.87 -14.15 15.04
C PRO A 662 15.77 -13.08 15.29
N PRO A 663 15.96 -12.15 16.25
CA PRO A 663 14.94 -11.12 16.52
C PRO A 663 14.65 -10.23 15.31
N ASP A 664 15.64 -9.97 14.48
CA ASP A 664 15.47 -9.19 13.24
C ASP A 664 14.61 -9.92 12.18
N LEU A 665 14.55 -11.25 12.23
CA LEU A 665 13.67 -12.04 11.36
C LEU A 665 12.20 -11.86 11.78
N LEU A 666 11.92 -11.93 13.09
CA LEU A 666 10.58 -11.67 13.61
C LEU A 666 10.17 -10.21 13.39
N GLN A 667 11.09 -9.26 13.60
CA GLN A 667 10.86 -7.84 13.30
C GLN A 667 10.48 -7.62 11.84
N ALA A 668 11.16 -8.32 10.91
CA ALA A 668 10.87 -8.26 9.47
C ALA A 668 9.46 -8.80 9.15
N VAL A 669 9.04 -9.89 9.80
CA VAL A 669 7.69 -10.44 9.65
C VAL A 669 6.63 -9.41 10.11
N LEU A 670 6.75 -8.83 11.30
CA LEU A 670 5.81 -7.82 11.79
C LEU A 670 5.68 -6.65 10.81
N ARG A 671 6.83 -6.20 10.26
CA ARG A 671 6.85 -5.10 9.30
C ARG A 671 6.14 -5.44 7.98
N GLU A 672 6.40 -6.60 7.41
CA GLU A 672 5.82 -7.00 6.11
C GLU A 672 4.35 -7.43 6.22
N GLU A 673 3.91 -7.94 7.36
CA GLU A 673 2.54 -8.39 7.60
C GLU A 673 1.57 -7.24 7.88
N SER A 674 1.96 -6.29 8.73
CA SER A 674 1.05 -5.26 9.23
C SER A 674 1.57 -3.82 9.05
N ALA A 675 2.77 -3.64 8.53
CA ALA A 675 3.50 -2.37 8.64
C ALA A 675 3.56 -1.86 10.09
N LEU A 676 3.70 -2.79 11.04
CA LEU A 676 3.78 -2.54 12.49
C LEU A 676 2.48 -1.98 13.10
N ASP A 677 1.34 -2.16 12.45
CA ASP A 677 0.02 -1.78 12.96
C ASP A 677 -0.59 -2.92 13.82
N PRO A 678 -0.73 -2.75 15.14
CA PRO A 678 -1.30 -3.79 16.00
C PRO A 678 -2.80 -4.03 15.75
N ARG A 679 -3.49 -3.11 15.07
CA ARG A 679 -4.92 -3.21 14.74
C ARG A 679 -5.17 -3.70 13.30
N ALA A 680 -4.13 -4.11 12.59
CA ALA A 680 -4.26 -4.58 11.22
C ALA A 680 -5.23 -5.75 11.10
N LEU A 681 -6.13 -5.66 10.13
CA LEU A 681 -7.10 -6.69 9.77
C LEU A 681 -7.02 -6.94 8.27
N SER A 682 -6.71 -8.18 7.88
CA SER A 682 -6.71 -8.55 6.46
C SER A 682 -8.13 -8.85 5.94
N PRO A 683 -8.37 -8.75 4.64
CA PRO A 683 -9.64 -9.16 4.03
C PRO A 683 -9.98 -10.65 4.27
N THR A 684 -8.99 -11.48 4.53
CA THR A 684 -9.15 -12.91 4.82
C THR A 684 -9.31 -13.21 6.31
N GLY A 685 -9.27 -12.18 7.17
CA GLY A 685 -9.49 -12.30 8.60
C GLY A 685 -8.23 -12.60 9.43
N ALA A 686 -7.04 -12.36 8.90
CA ALA A 686 -5.81 -12.37 9.68
C ALA A 686 -5.72 -11.11 10.55
N LEU A 687 -5.16 -11.22 11.76
CA LEU A 687 -5.25 -10.19 12.80
C LEU A 687 -3.89 -9.79 13.38
N GLY A 688 -3.72 -8.49 13.59
CA GLY A 688 -2.66 -7.88 14.39
C GLY A 688 -1.29 -7.87 13.73
N LEU A 689 -0.25 -7.64 14.51
CA LEU A 689 1.13 -7.39 14.06
C LEU A 689 1.70 -8.46 13.14
N THR A 690 1.49 -9.73 13.48
CA THR A 690 2.01 -10.89 12.73
C THR A 690 0.98 -11.51 11.79
N GLN A 691 -0.18 -10.86 11.61
CA GLN A 691 -1.27 -11.30 10.74
C GLN A 691 -1.62 -12.78 10.89
N LEU A 692 -1.76 -13.24 12.13
CA LEU A 692 -2.13 -14.62 12.40
C LEU A 692 -3.61 -14.88 12.07
N MET A 693 -3.87 -15.96 11.35
CA MET A 693 -5.22 -16.50 11.24
C MET A 693 -5.73 -17.01 12.59
N PRO A 694 -6.98 -16.71 12.97
CA PRO A 694 -7.54 -17.15 14.25
C PRO A 694 -7.43 -18.65 14.53
N ALA A 695 -7.47 -19.49 13.50
CA ALA A 695 -7.30 -20.93 13.62
C ALA A 695 -5.87 -21.30 14.03
N THR A 696 -4.87 -20.71 13.39
CA THR A 696 -3.44 -20.90 13.72
C THR A 696 -3.15 -20.40 15.12
N ALA A 697 -3.65 -19.21 15.45
CA ALA A 697 -3.48 -18.63 16.78
C ALA A 697 -4.03 -19.53 17.90
N ARG A 698 -5.24 -20.10 17.72
CA ARG A 698 -5.82 -21.06 18.68
C ARG A 698 -4.98 -22.33 18.82
N MET A 699 -4.38 -22.80 17.75
CA MET A 699 -3.48 -23.97 17.79
C MET A 699 -2.24 -23.67 18.64
N VAL A 700 -1.57 -22.53 18.40
CA VAL A 700 -0.37 -22.12 19.15
C VAL A 700 -0.73 -21.79 20.61
N ALA A 701 -1.83 -21.08 20.85
CA ALA A 701 -2.29 -20.74 22.21
C ALA A 701 -2.54 -21.98 23.08
N ARG A 702 -3.09 -23.05 22.50
CA ARG A 702 -3.25 -24.34 23.20
C ARG A 702 -1.91 -24.98 23.58
N LYS A 703 -0.94 -24.96 22.67
CA LYS A 703 0.44 -25.46 22.94
C LYS A 703 1.10 -24.67 24.08
N LEU A 704 0.90 -23.36 24.10
CA LEU A 704 1.43 -22.47 25.15
C LEU A 704 0.57 -22.48 26.41
N LYS A 705 -0.49 -23.27 26.49
CA LYS A 705 -1.44 -23.35 27.61
C LYS A 705 -1.99 -21.99 28.03
N LEU A 706 -2.26 -21.11 27.03
CA LEU A 706 -2.89 -19.81 27.25
C LEU A 706 -4.39 -19.96 27.50
N ASN A 707 -4.78 -19.94 28.76
CA ASN A 707 -6.18 -20.05 29.16
C ASN A 707 -6.97 -18.80 28.75
N GLY A 708 -8.24 -18.99 28.34
CA GLY A 708 -9.14 -17.88 27.99
C GLY A 708 -8.75 -17.13 26.72
N PHE A 709 -8.00 -17.77 25.79
CA PHE A 709 -7.65 -17.14 24.50
C PHE A 709 -8.90 -16.95 23.64
N SER A 710 -9.10 -15.72 23.16
CA SER A 710 -10.10 -15.36 22.14
C SER A 710 -9.40 -14.66 20.95
N ALA A 711 -10.02 -14.71 19.76
CA ALA A 711 -9.46 -14.08 18.57
C ALA A 711 -9.23 -12.56 18.72
N GLY A 712 -10.08 -11.88 19.50
CA GLY A 712 -9.92 -10.43 19.77
C GLY A 712 -8.61 -10.09 20.49
N ARG A 713 -8.03 -11.03 21.25
CA ARG A 713 -6.72 -10.83 21.89
C ARG A 713 -5.55 -10.78 20.93
N LEU A 714 -5.77 -11.12 19.65
CA LEU A 714 -4.76 -10.91 18.61
C LEU A 714 -4.51 -9.44 18.27
N LEU A 715 -5.36 -8.53 18.75
CA LEU A 715 -5.10 -7.08 18.65
C LEU A 715 -4.24 -6.54 19.81
N ASP A 716 -3.94 -7.36 20.80
CA ASP A 716 -2.98 -7.08 21.87
C ASP A 716 -1.57 -7.39 21.35
N PRO A 717 -0.65 -6.40 21.29
CA PRO A 717 0.70 -6.58 20.75
C PRO A 717 1.48 -7.72 21.40
N GLU A 718 1.47 -7.82 22.72
CA GLU A 718 2.21 -8.84 23.47
C GLU A 718 1.74 -10.24 23.14
N VAL A 719 0.42 -10.44 23.14
CA VAL A 719 -0.19 -11.74 22.80
C VAL A 719 0.09 -12.11 21.35
N ASN A 720 -0.03 -11.14 20.43
CA ASN A 720 0.17 -11.37 19.01
C ASN A 720 1.62 -11.73 18.69
N ILE A 721 2.59 -10.96 19.19
CA ILE A 721 4.02 -11.21 19.00
C ILE A 721 4.41 -12.58 19.58
N ARG A 722 3.92 -12.90 20.78
CA ARG A 722 4.18 -14.19 21.42
C ARG A 722 3.68 -15.36 20.58
N LEU A 723 2.44 -15.30 20.07
CA LEU A 723 1.87 -16.39 19.28
C LEU A 723 2.53 -16.49 17.90
N GLY A 724 2.74 -15.35 17.21
CA GLY A 724 3.33 -15.29 15.88
C GLY A 724 4.80 -15.68 15.88
N GLY A 725 5.57 -15.20 16.86
CA GLY A 725 6.98 -15.55 17.04
C GLY A 725 7.17 -17.03 17.37
N THR A 726 6.33 -17.59 18.26
CA THR A 726 6.34 -19.04 18.54
C THR A 726 6.06 -19.86 17.28
N TYR A 727 5.06 -19.46 16.48
CA TYR A 727 4.74 -20.15 15.23
C TYR A 727 5.88 -20.06 14.21
N LEU A 728 6.48 -18.89 14.06
CA LEU A 728 7.65 -18.71 13.20
C LEU A 728 8.83 -19.57 13.67
N GLY A 729 9.06 -19.65 14.99
CA GLY A 729 10.09 -20.50 15.60
C GLY A 729 9.89 -21.99 15.29
N GLU A 730 8.65 -22.50 15.37
CA GLU A 730 8.34 -23.88 14.99
C GLU A 730 8.66 -24.16 13.51
N LEU A 731 8.33 -23.20 12.64
CA LEU A 731 8.64 -23.32 11.20
C LEU A 731 10.15 -23.22 10.94
N TYR A 732 10.83 -22.32 11.64
CA TYR A 732 12.28 -22.18 11.53
C TYR A 732 13.02 -23.44 12.02
N ALA A 733 12.61 -24.00 13.16
CA ALA A 733 13.13 -25.25 13.67
C ALA A 733 12.91 -26.43 12.71
N ARG A 734 11.75 -26.46 12.03
CA ARG A 734 11.43 -27.51 11.06
C ARG A 734 12.27 -27.44 9.79
N PHE A 735 12.45 -26.26 9.23
CA PHE A 735 13.06 -26.09 7.91
C PHE A 735 14.52 -25.62 7.96
N GLN A 736 15.02 -25.21 9.11
CA GLN A 736 16.40 -24.79 9.38
C GLN A 736 16.95 -23.71 8.42
N HIS A 737 16.05 -22.97 7.77
CA HIS A 737 16.40 -21.91 6.84
C HIS A 737 15.36 -20.79 6.84
N PRO A 738 15.77 -19.49 6.96
CA PRO A 738 14.82 -18.37 7.06
C PRO A 738 13.87 -18.26 5.87
N ALA A 739 14.35 -18.45 4.64
CA ALA A 739 13.50 -18.38 3.44
C ALA A 739 12.38 -19.45 3.44
N LEU A 740 12.71 -20.68 3.89
CA LEU A 740 11.74 -21.77 3.95
C LEU A 740 10.74 -21.58 5.10
N ALA A 741 11.20 -21.06 6.24
CA ALA A 741 10.32 -20.68 7.35
C ALA A 741 9.34 -19.59 6.94
N LEU A 742 9.80 -18.54 6.26
CA LEU A 742 8.98 -17.47 5.72
C LEU A 742 7.97 -17.97 4.67
N ALA A 743 8.42 -18.79 3.72
CA ALA A 743 7.53 -19.41 2.74
C ALA A 743 6.44 -20.25 3.42
N SER A 744 6.80 -20.98 4.49
CA SER A 744 5.88 -21.81 5.27
C SER A 744 4.92 -20.97 6.11
N TYR A 745 5.37 -19.82 6.59
CA TYR A 745 4.52 -18.89 7.34
C TYR A 745 3.36 -18.37 6.46
N ASN A 746 3.65 -18.03 5.21
CA ASN A 746 2.67 -17.50 4.27
C ASN A 746 1.82 -18.62 3.59
N ALA A 747 2.46 -19.64 3.02
CA ALA A 747 1.76 -20.67 2.23
C ALA A 747 1.41 -21.95 3.03
N GLY A 748 1.90 -22.07 4.25
CA GLY A 748 1.77 -23.25 5.08
C GLY A 748 2.87 -24.30 4.85
N PRO A 749 3.25 -25.07 5.91
CA PRO A 749 4.36 -26.02 5.85
C PRO A 749 4.15 -27.20 4.91
N GLY A 750 2.90 -27.57 4.62
CA GLY A 750 2.58 -28.63 3.67
C GLY A 750 2.95 -28.29 2.23
N ALA A 751 2.65 -27.06 1.81
CA ALA A 751 3.01 -26.55 0.48
C ALA A 751 4.53 -26.54 0.29
N VAL A 752 5.27 -25.98 1.24
CA VAL A 752 6.74 -25.90 1.17
C VAL A 752 7.39 -27.29 1.16
N SER A 753 6.88 -28.25 1.96
CA SER A 753 7.36 -29.64 1.90
C SER A 753 7.13 -30.28 0.52
N GLY A 754 6.01 -29.96 -0.15
CA GLY A 754 5.74 -30.38 -1.54
C GLY A 754 6.73 -29.76 -2.53
N TRP A 755 7.01 -28.47 -2.39
CA TRP A 755 7.98 -27.77 -3.27
C TRP A 755 9.41 -28.30 -3.08
N LEU A 756 9.83 -28.57 -1.86
CA LEU A 756 11.14 -29.16 -1.58
C LEU A 756 11.30 -30.55 -2.19
N LYS A 757 10.26 -31.39 -2.18
CA LYS A 757 10.29 -32.68 -2.89
C LYS A 757 10.51 -32.53 -4.39
N ALA A 758 9.92 -31.50 -4.98
CA ALA A 758 10.00 -31.28 -6.42
C ALA A 758 11.27 -30.51 -6.86
N ARG A 759 11.78 -29.62 -6.00
CA ARG A 759 12.79 -28.60 -6.36
C ARG A 759 13.90 -28.41 -5.31
N GLY A 760 13.98 -29.26 -4.29
CA GLY A 760 14.91 -29.09 -3.16
C GLY A 760 16.39 -29.24 -3.49
N THR A 761 16.71 -29.66 -4.71
CA THR A 761 18.09 -29.72 -5.23
C THR A 761 18.57 -28.38 -5.80
N LEU A 762 17.66 -27.42 -5.99
CA LEU A 762 18.02 -26.08 -6.47
C LEU A 762 18.75 -25.29 -5.38
N PRO A 763 19.70 -24.43 -5.74
CA PRO A 763 20.24 -23.44 -4.80
C PRO A 763 19.14 -22.47 -4.38
N LEU A 764 19.33 -21.82 -3.22
CA LEU A 764 18.34 -20.95 -2.61
C LEU A 764 17.73 -19.90 -3.55
N ASP A 765 18.59 -19.20 -4.29
CA ASP A 765 18.23 -18.16 -5.22
C ASP A 765 17.26 -18.66 -6.30
N ALA A 766 17.59 -19.81 -6.92
CA ALA A 766 16.74 -20.45 -7.91
C ALA A 766 15.47 -21.06 -7.30
N PHE A 767 15.55 -21.64 -6.11
CA PHE A 767 14.37 -22.16 -5.41
C PHE A 767 13.33 -21.06 -5.13
N VAL A 768 13.77 -19.89 -4.70
CA VAL A 768 12.85 -18.76 -4.42
C VAL A 768 12.17 -18.29 -5.71
N GLU A 769 12.87 -18.24 -6.86
CA GLU A 769 12.25 -17.92 -8.16
C GLU A 769 11.22 -18.97 -8.60
N GLU A 770 11.45 -20.25 -8.24
CA GLU A 770 10.58 -21.38 -8.56
C GLU A 770 9.42 -21.60 -7.57
N ILE A 771 9.23 -20.74 -6.56
CA ILE A 771 8.05 -20.82 -5.71
C ILE A 771 6.80 -20.57 -6.57
N PRO A 772 5.85 -21.54 -6.65
CA PRO A 772 4.75 -21.49 -7.61
C PRO A 772 3.71 -20.39 -7.32
N LEU A 773 3.64 -19.93 -6.07
CA LEU A 773 2.70 -18.89 -5.63
C LEU A 773 3.39 -17.54 -5.68
N ASP A 774 2.98 -16.66 -6.58
CA ASP A 774 3.56 -15.33 -6.77
C ASP A 774 3.50 -14.49 -5.48
N GLU A 775 2.41 -14.58 -4.72
CA GLU A 775 2.27 -13.92 -3.42
C GLU A 775 3.36 -14.40 -2.44
N THR A 776 3.54 -15.70 -2.32
CA THR A 776 4.53 -16.28 -1.40
C THR A 776 5.95 -15.99 -1.85
N ARG A 777 6.24 -16.07 -3.16
CA ARG A 777 7.54 -15.70 -3.73
C ARG A 777 7.89 -14.25 -3.41
N GLY A 778 6.96 -13.34 -3.65
CA GLY A 778 7.12 -11.93 -3.31
C GLY A 778 7.24 -11.69 -1.80
N TYR A 779 6.48 -12.40 -0.98
CA TYR A 779 6.55 -12.33 0.48
C TYR A 779 7.93 -12.72 1.02
N VAL A 780 8.48 -13.86 0.57
CA VAL A 780 9.82 -14.32 0.96
C VAL A 780 10.88 -13.28 0.61
N LYS A 781 10.86 -12.75 -0.61
CA LYS A 781 11.81 -11.71 -1.04
C LYS A 781 11.69 -10.44 -0.19
N ARG A 782 10.47 -9.98 0.11
CA ARG A 782 10.25 -8.79 0.95
C ARG A 782 10.73 -9.01 2.39
N CYS A 783 10.39 -10.14 3.00
CA CYS A 783 10.82 -10.43 4.37
C CYS A 783 12.33 -10.61 4.49
N LEU A 784 12.98 -11.28 3.55
CA LEU A 784 14.45 -11.42 3.54
C LEU A 784 15.14 -10.07 3.35
N ARG A 785 14.62 -9.22 2.46
CA ARG A 785 15.08 -7.83 2.33
C ARG A 785 14.98 -7.07 3.66
N SER A 786 13.83 -7.16 4.32
CA SER A 786 13.60 -6.47 5.59
C SER A 786 14.47 -7.03 6.70
N PHE A 787 14.68 -8.34 6.75
CA PHE A 787 15.61 -8.97 7.67
C PHE A 787 17.03 -8.45 7.49
N ALA A 788 17.53 -8.41 6.24
CA ALA A 788 18.84 -7.85 5.92
C ALA A 788 18.94 -6.35 6.28
N ALA A 789 17.89 -5.58 6.02
CA ALA A 789 17.85 -4.16 6.34
C ALA A 789 17.94 -3.90 7.86
N TYR A 790 17.22 -4.67 8.67
CA TYR A 790 17.32 -4.58 10.13
C TYR A 790 18.73 -4.92 10.62
N GLN A 791 19.33 -6.00 10.13
CA GLN A 791 20.70 -6.35 10.50
C GLN A 791 21.71 -5.30 10.04
N PHE A 792 21.56 -4.79 8.81
CA PHE A 792 22.43 -3.72 8.32
C PHE A 792 22.36 -2.46 9.20
N LEU A 793 21.15 -2.03 9.57
CA LEU A 793 20.96 -0.77 10.30
C LEU A 793 21.32 -0.86 11.79
N TYR A 794 21.13 -2.04 12.43
CA TYR A 794 21.13 -2.17 13.89
C TYR A 794 22.10 -3.20 14.45
N SER A 795 22.75 -4.00 13.59
CA SER A 795 23.73 -5.01 14.02
C SER A 795 25.14 -4.69 13.48
N ASN A 796 25.58 -3.45 13.62
CA ASN A 796 26.92 -2.98 13.23
C ASN A 796 27.31 -3.29 11.78
N GLY A 797 26.38 -3.17 10.85
CA GLY A 797 26.63 -3.36 9.42
C GLY A 797 26.74 -4.82 8.96
N HIS A 798 26.61 -5.78 9.85
CA HIS A 798 26.64 -7.19 9.49
C HIS A 798 25.42 -7.54 8.64
N THR A 799 25.67 -7.94 7.40
CA THR A 799 24.64 -8.53 6.54
C THR A 799 24.77 -10.06 6.68
N PRO A 800 23.66 -10.77 6.99
CA PRO A 800 23.74 -12.22 7.10
C PRO A 800 24.10 -12.82 5.75
N ALA A 801 25.11 -13.68 5.73
CA ALA A 801 25.28 -14.56 4.60
C ALA A 801 24.15 -15.59 4.64
N LEU A 802 23.17 -15.46 3.76
CA LEU A 802 22.17 -16.51 3.58
C LEU A 802 22.88 -17.73 2.98
N GLY A 803 22.78 -18.86 3.67
CA GLY A 803 23.27 -20.13 3.13
C GLY A 803 22.65 -20.39 1.75
N GLN A 804 23.49 -20.57 0.73
CA GLN A 804 23.03 -20.81 -0.64
C GLN A 804 22.49 -22.24 -0.84
N THR A 805 22.80 -23.14 0.08
CA THR A 805 22.40 -24.53 0.01
C THR A 805 21.19 -24.76 0.91
N LEU A 806 20.10 -25.20 0.31
CA LEU A 806 18.97 -25.74 1.06
C LEU A 806 19.41 -27.10 1.60
N ALA A 807 19.63 -27.19 2.91
CA ALA A 807 19.96 -28.48 3.52
C ALA A 807 18.76 -29.43 3.28
N ALA A 808 18.94 -30.36 2.37
CA ALA A 808 18.03 -31.48 2.23
C ALA A 808 18.13 -32.33 3.50
N ARG A 809 17.12 -32.30 4.37
CA ARG A 809 16.91 -33.30 5.40
C ARG A 809 15.59 -34.02 5.14
#